data_bae3556384c184fc833d3aba91521512
#
_entry.id   bae3556384c184fc833d3aba91521512
#
_cell.length_a   1.000
_cell.length_b   1.000
_cell.length_c   1.000
_cell.angle_alpha   90.00
_cell.angle_beta   90.00
_cell.angle_gamma   90.00
#
_symmetry.space_group_name_H-M   'P 1'
#
loop_
_entity.id
_entity.type
_entity.pdbx_description
1 polymer ?
#
loop_
_entity_poly.entity_id
_entity_poly.type
_entity_poly.pdbx_seq_one_letter_code
_entity_poly.pdbx_strand_id
1 'polypeptide(L)'
;MKTSKSSYLGLSLVLMFATVQVQGANGSLPAVAESRSRQGNVNGSLIEGRLVTTYDGTKQEQDWYAVTLAQASSVGCVLFTHGATFHDGGWFDTSKGKPQVQVQSVKDGPWTTVGELKDYPATTAVDNKSIKDNTRFSCTLTPPVTALSVRVIGRPACGDVPARSLSSSSGLAAHRSPPDGRVPALEAKLKMAHEYIPGPGHSTQRNSWLADMRQWRELKLAEMNYNGAEYDRPELKWCQRSFVQPQMMVEDRYFFDVETGQYTVDRYLNDLEKRYGGIDSVLVWAIYPNIGIDNSNQFDQFRALPGGIPALKQMVADFHRRNVKVLFAVMPWWEKGSRNEGVPLPVAIARDMKAIGADGVNGDTMSGMPIDYRKASDESGNILAFQPEGGVKPGEAELPWINMTWGYWFPLDYLLEQKKWLAAPGKEIPLVSKYKWLEPRHMVNICNRWEHYRNLDIQHAFFNGTGYESWESIWCIWNGITPRDGEALRRTMTILRAYADLLISRDWEPHTPATLQTGIFASRFPGEQQTLWTLINRNTYPVDGPQLRVPSSPGVRYFDLWHGVELKPVLDGRETVLSFELEENGFGSVLAVNGTPDQKLNTLLATMSNLATKRLADFSGEWKFLPQKQVPIAATKPVKAAPAGMTRIPAGSFEFQVEGVMVEGWNMVGVDVQYPWEASPRRFHRQPLTLKAFYIDTYPVSNAQFKKFVDAAKHHPRDDYNFLKDWKDGTYPEGWGNKPVTWVSLEDARAYAAWAGKRLPHETEWQYAAQGSDGRLYPWGNTMNAEAIPPACTNKVLRGPTDVDAFPKGASPFGVMDMVGNVWQWTDEYLDDHSRGGILRGGSYFKPQGSHWYFPNKLELNTHGKLLLMAPSKDRAATLGFRCVVDAAAMADRIKNTEKLQKEGSTK
;
A
#
# COMPACT_ATOMS: atom_id res chain seq x y z
N MET A 1 24.53 -56.31 38.62
CA MET A 1 24.93 -56.23 40.05
C MET A 1 25.41 -54.81 40.35
N LYS A 2 24.75 -54.18 41.32
CA LYS A 2 25.07 -52.88 41.98
C LYS A 2 24.59 -51.59 41.27
N THR A 3 23.48 -51.13 41.71
CA THR A 3 22.84 -49.84 41.77
C THR A 3 23.71 -48.79 42.44
N SER A 4 23.75 -47.59 41.89
CA SER A 4 24.01 -46.39 42.69
C SER A 4 22.97 -45.31 42.36
N LYS A 5 22.18 -44.95 43.36
CA LYS A 5 21.26 -43.81 43.41
C LYS A 5 22.06 -42.53 43.45
N SER A 6 21.77 -41.57 42.59
CA SER A 6 22.19 -40.19 42.74
C SER A 6 20.96 -39.30 42.91
N SER A 7 21.03 -38.55 43.98
CA SER A 7 19.98 -37.65 44.50
C SER A 7 19.84 -36.42 43.64
N TYR A 8 18.63 -36.11 43.19
CA TYR A 8 18.29 -34.79 42.63
C TYR A 8 17.91 -33.83 43.75
N LEU A 9 18.74 -32.83 43.96
CA LEU A 9 18.36 -31.61 44.67
C LEU A 9 17.49 -30.77 43.75
N GLY A 10 16.24 -30.58 44.18
CA GLY A 10 15.33 -29.64 43.52
C GLY A 10 15.72 -28.17 43.79
N LEU A 11 16.14 -27.47 42.76
CA LEU A 11 16.19 -26.01 42.79
C LEU A 11 14.84 -25.52 42.31
N SER A 12 14.01 -25.03 43.25
CA SER A 12 12.78 -24.30 42.93
C SER A 12 13.15 -22.93 42.37
N LEU A 13 13.09 -22.80 41.07
CA LEU A 13 13.18 -21.49 40.37
C LEU A 13 11.84 -20.79 40.54
N VAL A 14 11.79 -19.83 41.45
CA VAL A 14 10.65 -18.88 41.53
C VAL A 14 10.76 -17.97 40.32
N LEU A 15 9.98 -18.27 39.29
CA LEU A 15 9.71 -17.32 38.20
C LEU A 15 8.82 -16.20 38.76
N MET A 16 9.43 -15.06 39.06
CA MET A 16 8.69 -13.82 39.15
C MET A 16 8.14 -13.47 37.76
N PHE A 17 6.88 -13.79 37.51
CA PHE A 17 6.13 -13.19 36.41
C PHE A 17 5.97 -11.69 36.73
N ALA A 18 6.79 -10.86 36.12
CA ALA A 18 6.46 -9.46 35.96
C ALA A 18 5.24 -9.40 35.04
N THR A 19 4.07 -9.22 35.61
CA THR A 19 2.84 -8.94 34.90
C THR A 19 3.00 -7.56 34.22
N VAL A 20 3.42 -7.58 32.96
CA VAL A 20 3.27 -6.42 32.08
C VAL A 20 1.77 -6.17 31.98
N GLN A 21 1.29 -5.10 32.58
CA GLN A 21 -0.10 -4.66 32.44
C GLN A 21 -0.31 -4.23 30.99
N VAL A 22 -0.95 -5.08 30.21
CA VAL A 22 -1.50 -4.70 28.89
C VAL A 22 -2.63 -3.71 29.18
N GLN A 23 -2.45 -2.46 28.83
CA GLN A 23 -3.50 -1.44 28.97
C GLN A 23 -4.33 -1.40 27.69
N GLY A 24 -5.66 -1.32 27.87
CA GLY A 24 -6.60 -1.24 26.77
C GLY A 24 -6.52 0.10 26.03
N ALA A 25 -6.86 0.08 24.75
CA ALA A 25 -6.94 1.29 23.92
C ALA A 25 -7.91 2.32 24.54
N ASN A 26 -7.59 3.62 24.43
CA ASN A 26 -8.42 4.75 24.86
C ASN A 26 -8.72 4.84 26.38
N GLY A 27 -7.76 4.58 27.25
CA GLY A 27 -7.95 4.68 28.70
C GLY A 27 -8.87 3.61 29.30
N SER A 28 -9.23 2.60 28.50
CA SER A 28 -9.99 1.45 28.98
C SER A 28 -9.14 0.54 29.86
N LEU A 29 -9.80 -0.17 30.76
CA LEU A 29 -9.15 -1.24 31.51
C LEU A 29 -8.76 -2.37 30.58
N PRO A 30 -7.57 -2.96 30.72
CA PRO A 30 -7.09 -3.97 29.79
C PRO A 30 -7.95 -5.22 29.83
N ALA A 31 -8.55 -5.58 28.69
CA ALA A 31 -9.31 -6.80 28.50
C ALA A 31 -8.43 -7.88 27.87
N VAL A 32 -8.52 -9.10 28.35
CA VAL A 32 -7.70 -10.25 27.91
C VAL A 32 -8.52 -11.34 27.22
N ALA A 33 -9.84 -11.27 27.31
CA ALA A 33 -10.76 -12.19 26.63
C ALA A 33 -12.09 -11.50 26.34
N GLU A 34 -12.74 -11.97 25.30
CA GLU A 34 -14.08 -11.55 24.91
C GLU A 34 -15.00 -12.75 24.66
N SER A 35 -16.28 -12.54 24.81
CA SER A 35 -17.31 -13.54 24.50
C SER A 35 -18.62 -12.87 24.12
N ARG A 36 -19.51 -13.65 23.51
CA ARG A 36 -20.85 -13.22 23.10
C ARG A 36 -21.85 -14.35 23.22
N SER A 37 -23.14 -14.03 23.31
CA SER A 37 -24.22 -14.99 23.50
C SER A 37 -24.24 -16.07 22.43
N ARG A 38 -23.90 -15.74 21.19
CA ARG A 38 -23.92 -16.65 20.05
C ARG A 38 -22.73 -16.35 19.11
N GLN A 39 -22.21 -17.40 18.50
CA GLN A 39 -21.18 -17.22 17.48
C GLN A 39 -21.82 -16.66 16.21
N GLY A 40 -21.52 -15.41 15.88
CA GLY A 40 -21.99 -14.77 14.65
C GLY A 40 -21.16 -15.15 13.42
N ASN A 41 -21.67 -14.79 12.26
CA ASN A 41 -21.01 -15.04 10.96
C ASN A 41 -19.92 -14.01 10.60
N VAL A 42 -19.69 -13.01 11.44
CA VAL A 42 -18.67 -11.98 11.26
C VAL A 42 -17.50 -12.23 12.20
N ASN A 43 -16.31 -12.38 11.65
CA ASN A 43 -15.07 -12.59 12.40
C ASN A 43 -14.45 -11.23 12.76
N GLY A 44 -14.91 -10.66 13.85
CA GLY A 44 -14.40 -9.42 14.42
C GLY A 44 -13.88 -9.62 15.84
N SER A 45 -13.62 -8.53 16.56
CA SER A 45 -13.22 -8.52 17.95
C SER A 45 -13.72 -7.27 18.66
N LEU A 46 -14.36 -7.43 19.81
CA LEU A 46 -14.80 -6.33 20.66
C LEU A 46 -13.64 -5.55 21.24
N ILE A 47 -12.55 -6.27 21.61
CA ILE A 47 -11.35 -5.68 22.21
C ILE A 47 -10.59 -4.85 21.17
N GLU A 48 -10.54 -5.32 19.94
CA GLU A 48 -9.86 -4.65 18.83
C GLU A 48 -10.73 -3.61 18.10
N GLY A 49 -11.96 -3.39 18.56
CA GLY A 49 -12.86 -2.44 17.92
C GLY A 49 -13.38 -2.87 16.54
N ARG A 50 -13.37 -4.18 16.25
CA ARG A 50 -13.84 -4.76 14.98
C ARG A 50 -15.23 -5.36 15.12
N LEU A 51 -16.07 -5.13 14.11
CA LEU A 51 -17.45 -5.60 14.06
C LEU A 51 -17.59 -7.09 14.40
N VAL A 52 -18.48 -7.38 15.35
CA VAL A 52 -18.96 -8.71 15.66
C VAL A 52 -20.48 -8.73 15.63
N THR A 53 -21.08 -9.89 15.35
CA THR A 53 -22.52 -10.10 15.37
C THR A 53 -22.88 -11.32 16.19
N THR A 54 -24.16 -11.42 16.59
CA THR A 54 -24.74 -12.61 17.23
C THR A 54 -25.56 -13.45 16.25
N TYR A 55 -25.42 -13.22 14.95
CA TYR A 55 -26.21 -13.88 13.91
C TYR A 55 -25.87 -15.37 13.77
N ASP A 56 -26.83 -16.24 14.09
CA ASP A 56 -26.76 -17.68 13.88
C ASP A 56 -27.98 -18.26 13.12
N GLY A 57 -28.82 -17.36 12.57
CA GLY A 57 -30.01 -17.72 11.80
C GLY A 57 -31.25 -18.03 12.66
N THR A 58 -31.15 -17.95 14.01
CA THR A 58 -32.29 -18.21 14.94
C THR A 58 -32.81 -16.92 15.56
N LYS A 59 -34.02 -16.99 16.14
CA LYS A 59 -34.60 -15.92 16.94
C LYS A 59 -34.27 -16.15 18.41
N GLN A 60 -33.82 -15.09 19.09
CA GLN A 60 -33.49 -15.12 20.50
C GLN A 60 -34.18 -13.97 21.24
N GLU A 61 -34.44 -14.14 22.53
CA GLU A 61 -35.01 -13.09 23.38
C GLU A 61 -33.92 -12.19 24.01
N GLN A 62 -32.67 -12.67 24.08
CA GLN A 62 -31.56 -11.93 24.64
C GLN A 62 -30.26 -12.21 23.90
N ASP A 63 -29.50 -11.15 23.63
CA ASP A 63 -28.12 -11.21 23.20
C ASP A 63 -27.23 -10.41 24.16
N TRP A 64 -25.98 -10.82 24.27
CA TRP A 64 -24.99 -10.12 25.07
C TRP A 64 -23.59 -10.18 24.46
N TYR A 65 -22.80 -9.19 24.85
CA TYR A 65 -21.38 -9.07 24.55
C TYR A 65 -20.63 -8.85 25.86
N ALA A 66 -19.52 -9.55 26.07
CA ALA A 66 -18.75 -9.49 27.30
C ALA A 66 -17.24 -9.34 27.02
N VAL A 67 -16.54 -8.65 27.91
CA VAL A 67 -15.08 -8.62 27.99
C VAL A 67 -14.63 -8.99 29.38
N THR A 68 -13.53 -9.72 29.47
CA THR A 68 -12.87 -10.10 30.73
C THR A 68 -11.59 -9.30 30.88
N LEU A 69 -11.44 -8.61 32.01
CA LEU A 69 -10.29 -7.77 32.31
C LEU A 69 -9.10 -8.64 32.75
N ALA A 70 -7.89 -8.13 32.57
CA ALA A 70 -6.66 -8.81 33.01
C ALA A 70 -6.65 -9.12 34.52
N GLN A 71 -7.32 -8.29 35.30
CA GLN A 71 -7.52 -8.48 36.73
C GLN A 71 -8.81 -7.76 37.19
N ALA A 72 -9.36 -8.17 38.32
CA ALA A 72 -10.49 -7.47 38.91
C ALA A 72 -10.13 -6.01 39.20
N SER A 73 -10.90 -5.09 38.66
CA SER A 73 -10.62 -3.66 38.68
C SER A 73 -11.85 -2.84 39.05
N SER A 74 -11.63 -1.64 39.60
CA SER A 74 -12.72 -0.68 39.85
C SER A 74 -13.19 -0.11 38.50
N VAL A 75 -14.45 -0.35 38.13
CA VAL A 75 -15.11 0.11 36.91
C VAL A 75 -16.11 1.20 37.25
N GLY A 76 -15.92 2.39 36.74
CA GLY A 76 -16.79 3.56 36.90
C GLY A 76 -17.58 3.93 35.62
N CYS A 77 -17.21 3.35 34.50
CA CYS A 77 -17.94 3.53 33.23
C CYS A 77 -17.80 2.31 32.33
N VAL A 78 -18.85 1.98 31.60
CA VAL A 78 -18.88 0.96 30.55
C VAL A 78 -19.30 1.64 29.24
N LEU A 79 -18.51 1.46 28.20
CA LEU A 79 -18.79 1.94 26.86
C LEU A 79 -19.15 0.76 25.96
N PHE A 80 -20.28 0.85 25.29
CA PHE A 80 -20.73 -0.06 24.24
C PHE A 80 -20.74 0.69 22.91
N THR A 81 -20.07 0.14 21.90
CA THR A 81 -20.07 0.68 20.55
C THR A 81 -20.96 -0.19 19.68
N HIS A 82 -22.03 0.40 19.14
CA HIS A 82 -22.89 -0.28 18.16
C HIS A 82 -22.06 -0.67 16.93
N GLY A 83 -22.29 -1.84 16.38
CA GLY A 83 -21.54 -2.32 15.21
C GLY A 83 -22.11 -1.75 13.92
N ALA A 84 -23.02 -2.49 13.30
CA ALA A 84 -23.68 -2.12 12.05
C ALA A 84 -25.16 -2.51 12.09
N THR A 85 -25.95 -1.78 11.30
CA THR A 85 -27.37 -2.08 11.08
C THR A 85 -27.54 -2.90 9.81
N PHE A 86 -28.34 -3.98 9.88
CA PHE A 86 -28.66 -4.87 8.77
C PHE A 86 -30.18 -4.90 8.55
N HIS A 87 -30.64 -5.36 7.40
CA HIS A 87 -32.07 -5.50 7.09
C HIS A 87 -32.80 -6.45 8.05
N ASP A 88 -32.10 -7.40 8.66
CA ASP A 88 -32.63 -8.41 9.58
C ASP A 88 -32.20 -8.17 11.04
N GLY A 89 -31.77 -6.95 11.41
CA GLY A 89 -31.46 -6.55 12.77
C GLY A 89 -30.13 -5.80 12.90
N GLY A 90 -29.38 -6.08 13.96
CA GLY A 90 -28.09 -5.47 14.28
C GLY A 90 -28.09 -4.56 15.49
N TRP A 91 -29.26 -4.17 16.02
CA TRP A 91 -29.42 -3.32 17.20
C TRP A 91 -30.19 -4.02 18.31
N PHE A 92 -30.27 -3.40 19.48
CA PHE A 92 -31.15 -3.86 20.55
C PHE A 92 -32.54 -3.22 20.47
N ASP A 93 -33.57 -4.04 20.57
CA ASP A 93 -34.98 -3.63 20.71
C ASP A 93 -35.24 -3.19 22.15
N THR A 94 -35.58 -1.93 22.38
CA THR A 94 -35.80 -1.35 23.70
C THR A 94 -37.27 -1.35 24.12
N SER A 95 -38.19 -1.95 23.36
CA SER A 95 -39.63 -1.98 23.67
C SER A 95 -39.94 -2.66 25.02
N LYS A 96 -39.04 -3.51 25.54
CA LYS A 96 -39.12 -4.16 26.86
C LYS A 96 -38.05 -3.70 27.86
N GLY A 97 -37.37 -2.59 27.59
CA GLY A 97 -36.31 -2.02 28.41
C GLY A 97 -35.01 -1.82 27.64
N LYS A 98 -34.19 -0.89 28.12
CA LYS A 98 -32.89 -0.58 27.55
C LYS A 98 -31.87 -1.70 27.79
N PRO A 99 -30.77 -1.76 26.95
CA PRO A 99 -29.69 -2.71 27.22
C PRO A 99 -29.09 -2.48 28.61
N GLN A 100 -28.92 -3.55 29.36
CA GLN A 100 -28.39 -3.54 30.71
C GLN A 100 -26.87 -3.77 30.70
N VAL A 101 -26.20 -3.17 31.65
CA VAL A 101 -24.78 -3.41 31.95
C VAL A 101 -24.72 -4.32 33.18
N GLN A 102 -24.00 -5.43 33.02
CA GLN A 102 -23.81 -6.40 34.11
C GLN A 102 -22.29 -6.61 34.32
N VAL A 103 -21.96 -6.93 35.57
CA VAL A 103 -20.59 -7.23 35.97
C VAL A 103 -20.49 -8.56 36.67
N GLN A 104 -19.30 -9.16 36.58
CA GLN A 104 -18.92 -10.38 37.29
C GLN A 104 -17.63 -10.10 38.05
N SER A 105 -17.64 -10.24 39.38
CA SER A 105 -16.50 -9.84 40.22
C SER A 105 -15.41 -10.91 40.31
N VAL A 106 -15.74 -12.18 40.07
CA VAL A 106 -14.82 -13.32 40.09
C VAL A 106 -15.09 -14.20 38.88
N LYS A 107 -14.11 -14.97 38.45
CA LYS A 107 -14.25 -15.91 37.32
C LYS A 107 -15.38 -16.91 37.64
N ASP A 108 -16.24 -17.11 36.63
CA ASP A 108 -17.40 -18.03 36.69
C ASP A 108 -18.44 -17.71 37.82
N GLY A 109 -18.39 -16.51 38.41
CA GLY A 109 -19.36 -16.02 39.39
C GLY A 109 -20.64 -15.53 38.74
N PRO A 110 -21.65 -15.12 39.55
CA PRO A 110 -22.91 -14.60 39.03
C PRO A 110 -22.76 -13.24 38.38
N TRP A 111 -23.54 -12.99 37.32
CA TRP A 111 -23.70 -11.68 36.72
C TRP A 111 -24.67 -10.83 37.50
N THR A 112 -24.23 -9.61 37.85
CA THR A 112 -25.05 -8.65 38.59
C THR A 112 -25.29 -7.42 37.71
N THR A 113 -26.55 -7.02 37.54
CA THR A 113 -26.92 -5.79 36.86
C THR A 113 -26.52 -4.59 37.70
N VAL A 114 -25.74 -3.68 37.11
CA VAL A 114 -25.19 -2.49 37.76
C VAL A 114 -25.68 -1.20 37.10
N GLY A 115 -26.34 -1.27 35.95
CA GLY A 115 -26.86 -0.12 35.24
C GLY A 115 -27.44 -0.47 33.87
N GLU A 116 -27.76 0.56 33.11
CA GLU A 116 -28.28 0.46 31.73
C GLU A 116 -27.64 1.50 30.85
N LEU A 117 -27.65 1.29 29.53
CA LEU A 117 -27.23 2.29 28.55
C LEU A 117 -28.33 3.37 28.40
N LYS A 118 -28.28 4.39 29.28
CA LYS A 118 -29.32 5.43 29.36
C LYS A 118 -29.48 6.25 28.08
N ASP A 119 -28.35 6.46 27.36
CA ASP A 119 -28.32 7.19 26.10
C ASP A 119 -28.70 6.34 24.89
N TYR A 120 -28.95 5.03 25.05
CA TYR A 120 -29.44 4.17 23.96
C TYR A 120 -30.86 4.61 23.55
N PRO A 121 -31.15 4.83 22.23
CA PRO A 121 -32.43 5.36 21.79
C PRO A 121 -33.60 4.36 22.01
N ALA A 122 -34.82 4.89 21.98
CA ALA A 122 -36.04 4.06 22.05
C ALA A 122 -36.29 3.39 20.69
N THR A 123 -35.69 2.22 20.49
CA THR A 123 -35.80 1.40 19.27
C THR A 123 -36.92 0.38 19.39
N THR A 124 -37.26 -0.27 18.29
CA THR A 124 -38.15 -1.44 18.26
C THR A 124 -37.46 -2.62 17.56
N ALA A 125 -38.15 -3.77 17.51
CA ALA A 125 -37.61 -4.91 16.77
C ALA A 125 -37.35 -4.65 15.27
N VAL A 126 -38.03 -3.64 14.67
CA VAL A 126 -38.01 -3.32 13.24
C VAL A 126 -37.54 -1.89 12.92
N ASP A 127 -37.39 -1.03 13.93
CA ASP A 127 -36.96 0.37 13.75
C ASP A 127 -35.81 0.71 14.67
N ASN A 128 -34.64 0.97 14.09
CA ASN A 128 -33.40 1.29 14.79
C ASN A 128 -33.27 2.77 15.19
N LYS A 129 -34.27 3.61 14.91
CA LYS A 129 -34.25 5.06 15.17
C LYS A 129 -33.02 5.76 14.60
N SER A 130 -32.55 5.34 13.43
CA SER A 130 -31.42 5.91 12.72
C SER A 130 -30.10 5.85 13.52
N ILE A 131 -29.90 4.82 14.33
CA ILE A 131 -28.58 4.56 14.94
C ILE A 131 -27.57 4.38 13.81
N LYS A 132 -26.51 5.17 13.88
CA LYS A 132 -25.39 5.07 12.93
C LYS A 132 -24.40 4.01 13.40
N ASP A 133 -23.74 3.38 12.45
CA ASP A 133 -22.64 2.45 12.72
C ASP A 133 -21.57 3.13 13.58
N ASN A 134 -20.99 2.36 14.49
CA ASN A 134 -19.99 2.80 15.46
C ASN A 134 -20.46 3.90 16.45
N THR A 135 -21.78 4.12 16.61
CA THR A 135 -22.30 5.00 17.67
C THR A 135 -21.97 4.41 19.05
N ARG A 136 -21.43 5.25 19.94
CA ARG A 136 -21.04 4.87 21.30
C ARG A 136 -22.16 5.22 22.29
N PHE A 137 -22.44 4.28 23.18
CA PHE A 137 -23.36 4.42 24.29
C PHE A 137 -22.66 4.11 25.60
N SER A 138 -23.03 4.79 26.68
CA SER A 138 -22.32 4.72 27.93
C SER A 138 -23.23 4.35 29.11
N CYS A 139 -22.63 3.69 30.10
CA CYS A 139 -23.22 3.51 31.44
C CYS A 139 -22.20 3.96 32.47
N THR A 140 -22.48 5.09 33.14
CA THR A 140 -21.69 5.55 34.29
C THR A 140 -22.18 4.88 35.56
N LEU A 141 -21.23 4.34 36.33
CA LEU A 141 -21.48 3.64 37.60
C LEU A 141 -21.05 4.52 38.76
N THR A 142 -22.02 4.88 39.62
CA THR A 142 -21.78 5.72 40.80
C THR A 142 -22.42 5.10 42.01
N PRO A 143 -21.68 4.54 42.97
CA PRO A 143 -20.21 4.44 42.98
C PRO A 143 -19.64 3.46 41.96
N PRO A 144 -18.34 3.53 41.61
CA PRO A 144 -17.67 2.52 40.81
C PRO A 144 -17.78 1.12 41.47
N VAL A 145 -17.82 0.09 40.61
CA VAL A 145 -17.98 -1.33 41.07
C VAL A 145 -16.71 -2.11 40.75
N THR A 146 -16.33 -3.05 41.58
CA THR A 146 -15.25 -4.00 41.27
C THR A 146 -15.75 -5.09 40.35
N ALA A 147 -15.10 -5.26 39.19
CA ALA A 147 -15.45 -6.26 38.20
C ALA A 147 -14.21 -6.93 37.61
N LEU A 148 -14.29 -8.24 37.38
CA LEU A 148 -13.37 -9.02 36.55
C LEU A 148 -13.87 -9.08 35.10
N SER A 149 -15.21 -9.19 34.93
CA SER A 149 -15.79 -9.19 33.58
C SER A 149 -16.97 -8.20 33.54
N VAL A 150 -17.20 -7.66 32.37
CA VAL A 150 -18.30 -6.71 32.08
C VAL A 150 -19.05 -7.19 30.86
N ARG A 151 -20.38 -7.13 30.86
CA ARG A 151 -21.17 -7.38 29.65
C ARG A 151 -22.31 -6.38 29.48
N VAL A 152 -22.69 -6.19 28.22
CA VAL A 152 -23.93 -5.52 27.82
C VAL A 152 -24.89 -6.56 27.28
N ILE A 153 -26.11 -6.57 27.81
CA ILE A 153 -27.16 -7.53 27.46
C ILE A 153 -28.46 -6.81 27.10
N GLY A 154 -29.10 -7.24 26.03
CA GLY A 154 -30.33 -6.65 25.54
C GLY A 154 -31.12 -7.60 24.64
N ARG A 155 -32.30 -7.18 24.23
CA ARG A 155 -33.13 -7.94 23.29
C ARG A 155 -32.67 -7.63 21.88
N PRO A 156 -32.27 -8.62 21.04
CA PRO A 156 -31.86 -8.37 19.67
C PRO A 156 -33.07 -8.03 18.78
N ALA A 157 -32.86 -7.13 17.82
CA ALA A 157 -33.85 -6.78 16.80
C ALA A 157 -33.92 -7.84 15.68
N CYS A 158 -35.03 -7.84 14.93
CA CYS A 158 -35.22 -8.76 13.80
C CYS A 158 -35.31 -8.05 12.44
N GLY A 159 -35.34 -6.71 12.40
CA GLY A 159 -35.55 -5.97 11.17
C GLY A 159 -36.74 -6.48 10.36
N ASP A 160 -36.56 -6.69 9.08
CA ASP A 160 -37.58 -7.16 8.13
C ASP A 160 -37.83 -8.69 8.21
N VAL A 161 -37.11 -9.42 9.08
CA VAL A 161 -37.17 -10.88 9.13
C VAL A 161 -37.60 -11.38 10.51
N PRO A 162 -38.92 -11.47 10.80
CA PRO A 162 -39.43 -11.83 12.11
C PRO A 162 -39.03 -13.21 12.66
N ALA A 163 -38.57 -14.13 11.79
CA ALA A 163 -38.19 -15.49 12.14
C ALA A 163 -36.80 -15.59 12.80
N ARG A 164 -36.00 -14.53 12.79
CA ARG A 164 -34.64 -14.50 13.35
C ARG A 164 -34.36 -13.16 14.00
N SER A 165 -33.30 -13.08 14.76
CA SER A 165 -32.88 -11.82 15.38
C SER A 165 -31.36 -11.78 15.51
N LEU A 166 -30.76 -10.58 15.52
CA LEU A 166 -29.35 -10.38 15.79
C LEU A 166 -29.09 -9.02 16.41
N SER A 167 -28.03 -8.93 17.15
CA SER A 167 -27.40 -7.66 17.52
C SER A 167 -25.99 -7.57 16.95
N SER A 168 -25.41 -6.38 16.95
CA SER A 168 -24.04 -6.16 16.50
C SER A 168 -23.30 -5.19 17.43
N SER A 169 -21.99 -5.36 17.54
CA SER A 169 -21.12 -4.48 18.29
C SER A 169 -19.77 -4.35 17.58
N SER A 170 -19.17 -3.17 17.62
CA SER A 170 -17.78 -2.95 17.23
C SER A 170 -16.86 -2.62 18.40
N GLY A 171 -17.37 -2.74 19.66
CA GLY A 171 -16.51 -2.57 20.83
C GLY A 171 -17.27 -2.59 22.15
N LEU A 172 -16.62 -3.14 23.16
CA LEU A 172 -17.05 -3.07 24.56
C LEU A 172 -15.84 -2.80 25.44
N ALA A 173 -15.88 -1.73 26.22
CA ALA A 173 -14.77 -1.33 27.07
C ALA A 173 -15.23 -0.91 28.46
N ALA A 174 -14.46 -1.26 29.47
CA ALA A 174 -14.62 -0.81 30.85
C ALA A 174 -13.59 0.26 31.17
N HIS A 175 -13.99 1.30 31.89
CA HIS A 175 -13.17 2.42 32.28
C HIS A 175 -13.27 2.68 33.78
N ARG A 176 -12.23 3.24 34.40
CA ARG A 176 -12.26 3.66 35.81
C ARG A 176 -13.17 4.87 36.06
N SER A 177 -13.27 5.72 35.06
CA SER A 177 -14.14 6.92 35.05
C SER A 177 -14.68 7.12 33.63
N PRO A 178 -15.77 7.86 33.44
CA PRO A 178 -16.26 8.23 32.12
C PRO A 178 -15.15 8.88 31.28
N PRO A 179 -15.02 8.56 29.99
CA PRO A 179 -14.11 9.26 29.10
C PRO A 179 -14.40 10.77 29.11
N ASP A 180 -13.36 11.55 29.08
CA ASP A 180 -13.49 13.00 29.09
C ASP A 180 -14.08 13.49 27.75
N GLY A 181 -15.32 13.93 27.76
CA GLY A 181 -16.02 14.45 26.56
C GLY A 181 -15.35 15.67 25.94
N ARG A 182 -14.31 16.25 26.61
CA ARG A 182 -13.54 17.38 26.07
C ARG A 182 -12.69 16.97 24.87
N VAL A 183 -12.19 15.73 24.78
CA VAL A 183 -11.39 15.27 23.63
C VAL A 183 -12.20 15.35 22.34
N PRO A 184 -13.37 14.70 22.18
CA PRO A 184 -14.20 14.84 20.99
C PRO A 184 -14.66 16.28 20.69
N ALA A 185 -14.92 17.06 21.74
CA ALA A 185 -15.31 18.46 21.58
C ALA A 185 -14.18 19.31 20.98
N LEU A 186 -12.94 19.09 21.42
CA LEU A 186 -11.76 19.76 20.86
C LEU A 186 -11.46 19.29 19.44
N GLU A 187 -11.58 17.99 19.13
CA GLU A 187 -11.42 17.44 17.78
C GLU A 187 -12.40 18.08 16.80
N ALA A 188 -13.68 18.21 17.20
CA ALA A 188 -14.70 18.90 16.41
C ALA A 188 -14.40 20.41 16.26
N LYS A 189 -14.00 21.10 17.33
CA LYS A 189 -13.62 22.52 17.31
C LYS A 189 -12.44 22.78 16.38
N LEU A 190 -11.42 21.95 16.44
CA LEU A 190 -10.22 22.02 15.61
C LEU A 190 -10.43 21.44 14.21
N LYS A 191 -11.60 20.90 13.91
CA LYS A 191 -11.94 20.28 12.61
C LYS A 191 -10.92 19.23 12.18
N MET A 192 -10.45 18.44 13.14
CA MET A 192 -9.44 17.42 12.90
C MET A 192 -9.96 16.40 11.89
N ALA A 193 -9.11 16.00 10.97
CA ALA A 193 -9.32 14.88 10.06
C ALA A 193 -8.39 13.72 10.45
N HIS A 194 -8.42 12.62 9.71
CA HIS A 194 -7.73 11.38 10.07
C HIS A 194 -6.28 11.59 10.54
N GLU A 195 -5.45 12.27 9.74
CA GLU A 195 -4.01 12.40 9.99
C GLU A 195 -3.55 13.82 10.30
N TYR A 196 -4.43 14.81 10.14
CA TYR A 196 -4.03 16.20 10.21
C TYR A 196 -5.00 17.08 10.98
N ILE A 197 -4.49 18.20 11.43
CA ILE A 197 -5.20 19.28 12.08
C ILE A 197 -5.12 20.50 11.16
N PRO A 198 -6.25 21.05 10.72
CA PRO A 198 -6.27 22.29 9.97
C PRO A 198 -5.61 23.44 10.74
N GLY A 199 -4.83 24.25 10.04
CA GLY A 199 -4.23 25.46 10.63
C GLY A 199 -5.27 26.51 11.08
N PRO A 200 -4.85 27.54 11.81
CA PRO A 200 -5.75 28.60 12.25
C PRO A 200 -6.28 29.37 11.02
N GLY A 201 -7.59 29.56 10.96
CA GLY A 201 -8.24 30.24 9.82
C GLY A 201 -7.80 31.70 9.63
N HIS A 202 -7.28 32.33 10.70
CA HIS A 202 -6.74 33.68 10.67
C HIS A 202 -5.61 33.80 11.70
N SER A 203 -4.62 34.66 11.44
CA SER A 203 -3.47 34.88 12.34
C SER A 203 -3.87 35.30 13.76
N THR A 204 -4.95 36.04 13.91
CA THR A 204 -5.49 36.45 15.22
C THR A 204 -6.04 35.29 16.05
N GLN A 205 -6.43 34.17 15.42
CA GLN A 205 -6.93 32.97 16.08
C GLN A 205 -5.82 32.00 16.50
N ARG A 206 -4.59 32.22 16.06
CA ARG A 206 -3.47 31.32 16.29
C ARG A 206 -3.26 30.95 17.76
N ASN A 207 -3.26 31.93 18.65
CA ASN A 207 -2.96 31.68 20.07
C ASN A 207 -4.02 30.79 20.73
N SER A 208 -5.31 31.06 20.44
CA SER A 208 -6.41 30.21 20.97
C SER A 208 -6.39 28.82 20.34
N TRP A 209 -6.15 28.74 19.03
CA TRP A 209 -6.02 27.49 18.33
C TRP A 209 -4.86 26.61 18.86
N LEU A 210 -3.69 27.22 19.11
CA LEU A 210 -2.54 26.52 19.66
C LEU A 210 -2.79 26.06 21.12
N ALA A 211 -3.51 26.86 21.91
CA ALA A 211 -3.94 26.47 23.26
C ALA A 211 -4.90 25.28 23.24
N ASP A 212 -5.90 25.29 22.33
CA ASP A 212 -6.81 24.16 22.12
C ASP A 212 -6.06 22.88 21.69
N MET A 213 -5.08 23.01 20.79
CA MET A 213 -4.24 21.88 20.35
C MET A 213 -3.41 21.30 21.50
N ARG A 214 -2.79 22.15 22.35
CA ARG A 214 -2.04 21.72 23.52
C ARG A 214 -2.96 20.99 24.52
N GLN A 215 -4.13 21.56 24.81
CA GLN A 215 -5.12 20.94 25.67
C GLN A 215 -5.58 19.59 25.14
N TRP A 216 -5.86 19.52 23.84
CA TRP A 216 -6.23 18.24 23.20
C TRP A 216 -5.11 17.21 23.32
N ARG A 217 -3.85 17.57 23.05
CA ARG A 217 -2.69 16.68 23.18
C ARG A 217 -2.59 16.09 24.58
N GLU A 218 -2.67 16.93 25.60
CA GLU A 218 -2.56 16.49 27.01
C GLU A 218 -3.70 15.54 27.38
N LEU A 219 -4.94 15.87 27.05
CA LEU A 219 -6.09 15.03 27.32
C LEU A 219 -6.03 13.71 26.55
N LYS A 220 -5.62 13.76 25.29
CA LYS A 220 -5.51 12.56 24.43
C LYS A 220 -4.41 11.62 24.92
N LEU A 221 -3.25 12.13 25.26
CA LEU A 221 -2.15 11.33 25.83
C LEU A 221 -2.53 10.73 27.19
N ALA A 222 -3.28 11.48 28.03
CA ALA A 222 -3.80 10.96 29.27
C ALA A 222 -4.86 9.86 29.05
N GLU A 223 -5.78 10.04 28.08
CA GLU A 223 -6.76 9.03 27.67
C GLU A 223 -6.10 7.72 27.23
N MET A 224 -4.99 7.83 26.49
CA MET A 224 -4.20 6.72 26.01
C MET A 224 -3.27 6.13 27.08
N ASN A 225 -3.14 6.78 28.24
CA ASN A 225 -2.12 6.50 29.24
C ASN A 225 -0.71 6.37 28.63
N TYR A 226 -0.39 7.29 27.75
CA TYR A 226 0.81 7.28 26.93
C TYR A 226 2.06 7.59 27.76
N ASN A 227 3.13 6.80 27.59
CA ASN A 227 4.40 6.99 28.30
C ASN A 227 5.61 7.26 27.39
N GLY A 228 5.47 7.07 26.09
CA GLY A 228 6.51 7.32 25.10
C GLY A 228 7.70 6.35 25.10
N ALA A 229 7.65 5.28 25.88
CA ALA A 229 8.78 4.36 26.06
C ALA A 229 9.24 3.68 24.75
N GLU A 230 8.33 3.47 23.81
CA GLU A 230 8.66 2.89 22.52
C GLU A 230 9.69 3.73 21.73
N TYR A 231 9.59 5.06 21.85
CA TYR A 231 10.47 5.99 21.13
C TYR A 231 11.84 6.20 21.83
N ASP A 232 12.01 5.65 23.02
CA ASP A 232 13.29 5.65 23.73
C ASP A 232 14.14 4.42 23.43
N ARG A 233 13.59 3.42 22.74
CA ARG A 233 14.30 2.20 22.35
C ARG A 233 15.45 2.54 21.40
N PRO A 234 16.70 2.17 21.75
CA PRO A 234 17.89 2.53 20.94
C PRO A 234 17.81 2.01 19.52
N GLU A 235 17.25 0.80 19.32
CA GLU A 235 17.12 0.11 18.04
C GLU A 235 16.19 0.85 17.08
N LEU A 236 15.27 1.71 17.60
CA LEU A 236 14.23 2.38 16.83
C LEU A 236 14.47 3.90 16.68
N LYS A 237 15.54 4.44 17.27
CA LYS A 237 15.84 5.89 17.19
C LYS A 237 16.09 6.37 15.76
N TRP A 238 16.52 5.51 14.86
CA TRP A 238 16.68 5.86 13.45
C TRP A 238 15.37 6.32 12.79
N CYS A 239 14.22 5.81 13.25
CA CYS A 239 12.89 6.21 12.72
C CYS A 239 12.72 7.73 12.82
N GLN A 240 13.21 8.36 13.88
CA GLN A 240 13.09 9.80 14.15
C GLN A 240 13.89 10.66 13.16
N ARG A 241 14.71 10.03 12.30
CA ARG A 241 15.60 10.67 11.32
C ARG A 241 15.37 10.14 9.89
N SER A 242 14.36 9.32 9.68
CA SER A 242 14.01 8.76 8.36
C SER A 242 13.17 9.75 7.54
N PHE A 243 13.82 10.85 7.10
CA PHE A 243 13.16 11.93 6.39
C PHE A 243 12.85 11.63 4.92
N VAL A 244 13.65 10.80 4.26
CA VAL A 244 13.41 10.39 2.87
C VAL A 244 13.35 8.88 2.79
N GLN A 245 12.20 8.37 2.37
CA GLN A 245 11.94 6.94 2.22
C GLN A 245 11.29 6.70 0.84
N PRO A 246 11.98 6.11 -0.13
CA PRO A 246 11.32 5.66 -1.33
C PRO A 246 10.53 4.38 -1.06
N GLN A 247 9.35 4.30 -1.64
CA GLN A 247 8.64 3.04 -1.86
C GLN A 247 9.15 2.45 -3.18
N MET A 248 10.03 1.49 -3.07
CA MET A 248 10.75 0.90 -4.19
C MET A 248 10.08 -0.39 -4.63
N MET A 249 9.55 -0.41 -5.83
CA MET A 249 9.16 -1.66 -6.49
C MET A 249 10.42 -2.47 -6.80
N VAL A 250 10.40 -3.77 -6.48
CA VAL A 250 11.58 -4.64 -6.67
C VAL A 250 12.03 -4.78 -8.14
N GLU A 251 11.14 -4.43 -9.05
CA GLU A 251 11.37 -4.42 -10.50
C GLU A 251 12.09 -3.14 -10.99
N ASP A 252 12.42 -2.19 -10.10
CA ASP A 252 13.10 -0.96 -10.49
C ASP A 252 14.41 -1.24 -11.24
N ARG A 253 14.59 -0.61 -12.39
CA ARG A 253 15.73 -0.83 -13.30
C ARG A 253 17.08 -0.56 -12.66
N TYR A 254 17.17 0.35 -11.69
CA TYR A 254 18.42 0.65 -10.98
C TYR A 254 18.68 -0.28 -9.83
N PHE A 255 17.62 -0.92 -9.31
CA PHE A 255 17.72 -1.81 -8.16
C PHE A 255 18.06 -3.25 -8.55
N PHE A 256 17.55 -3.74 -9.67
CA PHE A 256 17.80 -5.10 -10.12
C PHE A 256 18.30 -5.13 -11.56
N ASP A 257 19.40 -5.81 -11.78
CA ASP A 257 19.96 -6.03 -13.11
C ASP A 257 19.53 -7.40 -13.64
N VAL A 258 18.66 -7.40 -14.64
CA VAL A 258 18.06 -8.62 -15.19
C VAL A 258 19.03 -9.49 -15.98
N GLU A 259 20.06 -8.89 -16.58
CA GLU A 259 21.06 -9.63 -17.38
C GLU A 259 21.99 -10.41 -16.46
N THR A 260 22.41 -9.81 -15.35
CA THR A 260 23.31 -10.45 -14.38
C THR A 260 22.56 -11.22 -13.31
N GLY A 261 21.26 -10.91 -13.08
CA GLY A 261 20.44 -11.44 -11.98
C GLY A 261 20.89 -10.94 -10.61
N GLN A 262 21.45 -9.73 -10.53
CA GLN A 262 22.02 -9.17 -9.31
C GLN A 262 21.20 -7.98 -8.78
N TYR A 263 21.07 -7.88 -7.46
CA TYR A 263 20.63 -6.67 -6.79
C TYR A 263 21.73 -5.61 -6.86
N THR A 264 21.43 -4.45 -7.42
CA THR A 264 22.38 -3.35 -7.66
C THR A 264 22.10 -2.17 -6.73
N VAL A 265 22.14 -2.41 -5.43
CA VAL A 265 21.84 -1.43 -4.38
C VAL A 265 22.64 -0.13 -4.56
N ASP A 266 23.95 -0.21 -4.83
CA ASP A 266 24.76 0.99 -5.02
C ASP A 266 24.32 1.82 -6.24
N ARG A 267 23.93 1.17 -7.35
CA ARG A 267 23.41 1.86 -8.55
C ARG A 267 22.12 2.60 -8.24
N TYR A 268 21.23 1.96 -7.51
CA TYR A 268 19.96 2.55 -7.06
C TYR A 268 20.20 3.75 -6.15
N LEU A 269 21.03 3.59 -5.12
CA LEU A 269 21.32 4.67 -4.15
C LEU A 269 22.07 5.85 -4.80
N ASN A 270 22.98 5.60 -5.73
CA ASN A 270 23.70 6.65 -6.44
C ASN A 270 22.75 7.47 -7.36
N ASP A 271 21.75 6.83 -7.97
CA ASP A 271 20.73 7.55 -8.74
C ASP A 271 19.90 8.49 -7.85
N LEU A 272 19.46 8.01 -6.69
CA LEU A 272 18.67 8.80 -5.75
C LEU A 272 19.51 9.95 -5.14
N GLU A 273 20.78 9.69 -4.81
CA GLU A 273 21.71 10.71 -4.33
C GLU A 273 21.86 11.84 -5.37
N LYS A 274 22.05 11.47 -6.63
CA LYS A 274 22.16 12.43 -7.73
C LYS A 274 20.88 13.24 -7.91
N ARG A 275 19.71 12.60 -7.85
CA ARG A 275 18.43 13.26 -8.18
C ARG A 275 17.88 14.11 -7.05
N TYR A 276 17.98 13.65 -5.79
CA TYR A 276 17.39 14.39 -4.67
C TYR A 276 18.12 14.25 -3.31
N GLY A 277 19.41 13.94 -3.31
CA GLY A 277 20.25 14.04 -2.12
C GLY A 277 20.19 12.83 -1.18
N GLY A 278 19.85 11.65 -1.73
CA GLY A 278 19.89 10.39 -0.99
C GLY A 278 18.70 10.13 -0.08
N ILE A 279 18.73 8.99 0.56
CA ILE A 279 17.64 8.44 1.37
C ILE A 279 18.12 7.98 2.74
N ASP A 280 17.20 7.88 3.70
CA ASP A 280 17.49 7.44 5.07
C ASP A 280 16.99 6.01 5.31
N SER A 281 15.88 5.64 4.69
CA SER A 281 15.36 4.29 4.66
C SER A 281 14.75 3.98 3.29
N VAL A 282 14.49 2.69 3.03
CA VAL A 282 13.80 2.22 1.84
C VAL A 282 12.69 1.26 2.23
N LEU A 283 11.52 1.44 1.65
CA LEU A 283 10.44 0.47 1.70
C LEU A 283 10.52 -0.43 0.46
N VAL A 284 10.91 -1.68 0.66
CA VAL A 284 10.99 -2.67 -0.41
C VAL A 284 9.60 -3.25 -0.68
N TRP A 285 9.05 -2.95 -1.84
CA TRP A 285 7.75 -3.41 -2.27
C TRP A 285 7.88 -4.63 -3.16
N ALA A 286 7.87 -5.79 -2.55
CA ALA A 286 8.17 -7.07 -3.20
C ALA A 286 6.94 -7.75 -3.82
N ILE A 287 5.73 -7.27 -3.51
CA ILE A 287 4.52 -8.08 -3.57
C ILE A 287 3.59 -7.69 -4.72
N TYR A 288 3.24 -6.44 -4.85
CA TYR A 288 2.55 -5.94 -6.03
C TYR A 288 3.50 -5.96 -7.25
N PRO A 289 3.02 -6.07 -8.42
CA PRO A 289 1.67 -6.21 -8.93
C PRO A 289 1.26 -7.64 -9.26
N ASN A 290 1.99 -8.65 -8.82
CA ASN A 290 1.72 -10.04 -9.18
C ASN A 290 0.55 -10.66 -8.38
N ILE A 291 -0.06 -9.88 -7.46
CA ILE A 291 -1.24 -10.31 -6.71
C ILE A 291 -2.40 -10.64 -7.64
N GLY A 292 -2.96 -11.83 -7.48
CA GLY A 292 -4.15 -12.25 -8.19
C GLY A 292 -3.87 -12.96 -9.50
N ILE A 293 -2.61 -13.10 -9.93
CA ILE A 293 -2.29 -13.97 -11.05
C ILE A 293 -2.59 -15.43 -10.71
N ASP A 294 -2.30 -15.84 -9.51
CA ASP A 294 -2.66 -17.16 -8.95
C ASP A 294 -2.94 -17.03 -7.43
N ASN A 295 -2.94 -18.14 -6.70
CA ASN A 295 -3.21 -18.19 -5.26
C ASN A 295 -1.97 -17.97 -4.39
N SER A 296 -0.85 -17.55 -4.94
CA SER A 296 0.37 -17.24 -4.16
C SER A 296 0.10 -16.12 -3.17
N ASN A 297 0.63 -16.24 -1.95
CA ASN A 297 0.56 -15.22 -0.92
C ASN A 297 1.88 -14.45 -0.80
N GLN A 298 1.95 -13.49 0.14
CA GLN A 298 3.14 -12.67 0.34
C GLN A 298 4.40 -13.50 0.65
N PHE A 299 4.29 -14.62 1.36
CA PHE A 299 5.44 -15.47 1.69
C PHE A 299 5.93 -16.25 0.46
N ASP A 300 5.02 -16.68 -0.41
CA ASP A 300 5.38 -17.26 -1.71
C ASP A 300 6.16 -16.24 -2.55
N GLN A 301 5.69 -14.98 -2.59
CA GLN A 301 6.34 -13.90 -3.34
C GLN A 301 7.74 -13.56 -2.79
N PHE A 302 7.92 -13.48 -1.49
CA PHE A 302 9.24 -13.27 -0.89
C PHE A 302 10.24 -14.35 -1.30
N ARG A 303 9.81 -15.60 -1.31
CA ARG A 303 10.67 -16.73 -1.65
C ARG A 303 10.93 -16.88 -3.14
N ALA A 304 10.05 -16.30 -3.95
CA ALA A 304 10.22 -16.24 -5.40
C ALA A 304 11.17 -15.13 -5.87
N LEU A 305 11.55 -14.20 -4.99
CA LEU A 305 12.55 -13.19 -5.34
C LEU A 305 13.89 -13.85 -5.68
N PRO A 306 14.65 -13.33 -6.65
CA PRO A 306 15.90 -13.91 -7.13
C PRO A 306 16.88 -14.23 -6.01
N GLY A 307 17.33 -15.48 -5.95
CA GLY A 307 18.23 -15.98 -4.91
C GLY A 307 17.60 -16.17 -3.54
N GLY A 308 16.29 -15.91 -3.38
CA GLY A 308 15.52 -16.15 -2.15
C GLY A 308 16.04 -15.43 -0.92
N ILE A 309 15.74 -15.99 0.25
CA ILE A 309 16.09 -15.38 1.55
C ILE A 309 17.60 -15.06 1.69
N PRO A 310 18.55 -15.89 1.25
CA PRO A 310 19.98 -15.56 1.34
C PRO A 310 20.36 -14.31 0.55
N ALA A 311 19.86 -14.16 -0.66
CA ALA A 311 20.13 -12.97 -1.48
C ALA A 311 19.46 -11.72 -0.93
N LEU A 312 18.24 -11.84 -0.39
CA LEU A 312 17.58 -10.74 0.32
C LEU A 312 18.36 -10.28 1.54
N LYS A 313 18.92 -11.21 2.29
CA LYS A 313 19.80 -10.87 3.43
C LYS A 313 21.04 -10.08 2.99
N GLN A 314 21.66 -10.48 1.88
CA GLN A 314 22.80 -9.75 1.33
C GLN A 314 22.37 -8.36 0.85
N MET A 315 21.25 -8.25 0.15
CA MET A 315 20.69 -6.99 -0.32
C MET A 315 20.43 -6.01 0.84
N VAL A 316 19.85 -6.49 1.95
CA VAL A 316 19.65 -5.68 3.16
C VAL A 316 21.01 -5.23 3.74
N ALA A 317 21.99 -6.13 3.81
CA ALA A 317 23.33 -5.78 4.26
C ALA A 317 24.01 -4.71 3.37
N ASP A 318 23.75 -4.72 2.07
CA ASP A 318 24.28 -3.71 1.13
C ASP A 318 23.65 -2.33 1.37
N PHE A 319 22.36 -2.26 1.69
CA PHE A 319 21.72 -1.02 2.15
C PHE A 319 22.32 -0.54 3.48
N HIS A 320 22.49 -1.44 4.45
CA HIS A 320 23.09 -1.10 5.75
C HIS A 320 24.52 -0.57 5.62
N ARG A 321 25.32 -1.10 4.70
CA ARG A 321 26.67 -0.59 4.39
C ARG A 321 26.65 0.89 3.95
N ARG A 322 25.54 1.33 3.37
CA ARG A 322 25.30 2.72 2.94
C ARG A 322 24.48 3.53 3.98
N ASN A 323 24.35 3.02 5.22
CA ASN A 323 23.55 3.61 6.31
C ASN A 323 22.07 3.81 5.98
N VAL A 324 21.49 2.99 5.08
CA VAL A 324 20.07 3.01 4.72
C VAL A 324 19.35 1.88 5.43
N LYS A 325 18.25 2.19 6.11
CA LYS A 325 17.39 1.23 6.79
C LYS A 325 16.38 0.61 5.82
N VAL A 326 15.99 -0.66 6.07
CA VAL A 326 15.16 -1.42 5.12
C VAL A 326 13.87 -1.90 5.78
N LEU A 327 12.74 -1.49 5.21
CA LEU A 327 11.42 -1.98 5.55
C LEU A 327 10.88 -2.84 4.41
N PHE A 328 9.99 -3.78 4.75
CA PHE A 328 9.24 -4.55 3.76
C PHE A 328 7.75 -4.33 3.92
N ALA A 329 7.03 -4.29 2.81
CA ALA A 329 5.58 -4.22 2.82
C ALA A 329 4.98 -5.54 3.31
N VAL A 330 3.93 -5.43 4.14
CA VAL A 330 3.16 -6.55 4.68
C VAL A 330 1.69 -6.32 4.42
N MET A 331 1.02 -7.36 3.91
CA MET A 331 -0.40 -7.32 3.54
C MET A 331 -1.17 -8.39 4.30
N PRO A 332 -1.82 -8.05 5.40
CA PRO A 332 -2.48 -9.04 6.27
C PRO A 332 -3.67 -9.72 5.60
N TRP A 333 -4.35 -9.05 4.68
CA TRP A 333 -5.49 -9.60 3.94
C TRP A 333 -5.08 -10.68 2.93
N TRP A 334 -3.79 -10.81 2.61
CA TRP A 334 -3.25 -11.77 1.65
C TRP A 334 -2.49 -12.93 2.31
N GLU A 335 -2.74 -13.19 3.58
CA GLU A 335 -2.10 -14.27 4.33
C GLU A 335 -2.48 -15.67 3.85
N LYS A 336 -3.65 -15.80 3.23
CA LYS A 336 -4.27 -17.07 2.87
C LYS A 336 -4.12 -17.37 1.38
N GLY A 337 -2.97 -17.81 0.96
CA GLY A 337 -2.69 -18.31 -0.38
C GLY A 337 -2.42 -19.81 -0.37
N SER A 338 -1.55 -20.24 -1.28
CA SER A 338 -1.10 -21.63 -1.45
C SER A 338 -0.29 -22.14 -0.25
N ARG A 339 0.29 -21.21 0.52
CA ARG A 339 1.21 -21.50 1.61
C ARG A 339 0.56 -21.25 2.97
N ASN A 340 0.72 -22.18 3.88
CA ASN A 340 0.40 -22.03 5.29
C ASN A 340 1.71 -22.02 6.11
N GLU A 341 1.95 -20.94 6.85
CA GLU A 341 3.16 -20.81 7.66
C GLU A 341 3.12 -21.61 8.96
N GLY A 342 1.96 -22.14 9.35
CA GLY A 342 1.78 -22.97 10.55
C GLY A 342 1.86 -22.20 11.87
N VAL A 343 2.02 -20.87 11.81
CA VAL A 343 2.10 -19.95 12.96
C VAL A 343 1.27 -18.69 12.66
N PRO A 344 0.89 -17.90 13.69
CA PRO A 344 0.20 -16.63 13.49
C PRO A 344 0.98 -15.68 12.57
N LEU A 345 0.27 -14.86 11.80
CA LEU A 345 0.88 -13.93 10.83
C LEU A 345 1.97 -13.03 11.43
N PRO A 346 1.80 -12.39 12.60
CA PRO A 346 2.85 -11.58 13.21
C PRO A 346 4.14 -12.36 13.49
N VAL A 347 4.01 -13.62 13.91
CA VAL A 347 5.16 -14.50 14.20
C VAL A 347 5.88 -14.91 12.92
N ALA A 348 5.11 -15.24 11.86
CA ALA A 348 5.70 -15.59 10.56
C ALA A 348 6.48 -14.41 9.97
N ILE A 349 5.94 -13.19 10.06
CA ILE A 349 6.59 -11.98 9.60
C ILE A 349 7.84 -11.69 10.41
N ALA A 350 7.77 -11.72 11.74
CA ALA A 350 8.93 -11.46 12.60
C ALA A 350 10.07 -12.45 12.30
N ARG A 351 9.72 -13.73 12.08
CA ARG A 351 10.67 -14.78 11.69
C ARG A 351 11.38 -14.46 10.36
N ASP A 352 10.62 -14.11 9.33
CA ASP A 352 11.15 -13.86 7.99
C ASP A 352 11.95 -12.56 7.95
N MET A 353 11.48 -11.49 8.61
CA MET A 353 12.22 -10.23 8.74
C MET A 353 13.55 -10.43 9.48
N LYS A 354 13.58 -11.25 10.53
CA LYS A 354 14.82 -11.63 11.20
C LYS A 354 15.77 -12.39 10.27
N ALA A 355 15.25 -13.31 9.47
CA ALA A 355 16.06 -14.11 8.55
C ALA A 355 16.76 -13.25 7.49
N ILE A 356 16.11 -12.20 7.00
CA ILE A 356 16.66 -11.27 6.02
C ILE A 356 17.38 -10.07 6.64
N GLY A 357 17.24 -9.84 7.94
CA GLY A 357 17.87 -8.71 8.65
C GLY A 357 17.18 -7.37 8.42
N ALA A 358 15.89 -7.35 8.12
CA ALA A 358 15.12 -6.12 7.93
C ALA A 358 14.98 -5.31 9.22
N ASP A 359 14.89 -3.97 9.09
CA ASP A 359 14.74 -3.03 10.19
C ASP A 359 13.28 -2.73 10.55
N GLY A 360 12.35 -3.01 9.65
CA GLY A 360 10.95 -2.74 9.90
C GLY A 360 10.00 -3.34 8.87
N VAL A 361 8.71 -3.14 9.12
CA VAL A 361 7.62 -3.50 8.21
C VAL A 361 6.66 -2.33 8.03
N ASN A 362 6.19 -2.22 6.80
CA ASN A 362 5.12 -1.31 6.42
C ASN A 362 3.82 -2.11 6.30
N GLY A 363 2.75 -1.64 6.92
CA GLY A 363 1.44 -2.28 6.86
C GLY A 363 0.59 -1.64 5.77
N ASP A 364 0.55 -2.25 4.59
CA ASP A 364 -0.32 -1.81 3.51
C ASP A 364 -1.78 -2.14 3.80
N THR A 365 -2.68 -1.17 3.57
CA THR A 365 -4.11 -1.24 3.88
C THR A 365 -4.41 -1.63 5.34
N MET A 366 -3.43 -1.56 6.20
CA MET A 366 -3.59 -1.75 7.64
C MET A 366 -3.98 -0.41 8.25
N SER A 367 -5.17 -0.35 8.79
CA SER A 367 -5.65 0.81 9.57
C SER A 367 -4.96 0.93 10.94
N GLY A 368 -3.87 0.22 11.14
CA GLY A 368 -3.06 0.13 12.33
C GLY A 368 -2.30 -1.19 12.37
N MET A 369 -1.37 -1.28 13.30
CA MET A 369 -0.59 -2.48 13.57
C MET A 369 -1.02 -3.04 14.92
N PRO A 370 -1.74 -4.16 15.01
CA PRO A 370 -2.06 -4.80 16.30
C PRO A 370 -0.80 -5.04 17.14
N ILE A 371 -0.93 -4.89 18.47
CA ILE A 371 0.19 -5.04 19.40
C ILE A 371 0.90 -6.40 19.31
N ASP A 372 0.23 -7.41 18.75
CA ASP A 372 0.81 -8.74 18.56
C ASP A 372 2.01 -8.74 17.59
N TYR A 373 2.08 -7.77 16.66
CA TYR A 373 3.27 -7.55 15.83
C TYR A 373 4.47 -7.09 16.68
N ARG A 374 4.25 -6.18 17.64
CA ARG A 374 5.30 -5.73 18.56
C ARG A 374 5.78 -6.88 19.43
N LYS A 375 4.86 -7.65 20.01
CA LYS A 375 5.20 -8.83 20.82
C LYS A 375 6.02 -9.84 20.02
N ALA A 376 5.58 -10.20 18.80
CA ALA A 376 6.28 -11.14 17.97
C ALA A 376 7.68 -10.63 17.55
N SER A 377 7.82 -9.34 17.28
CA SER A 377 9.10 -8.70 17.02
C SER A 377 10.04 -8.82 18.24
N ASP A 378 9.56 -8.45 19.42
CA ASP A 378 10.33 -8.51 20.66
C ASP A 378 10.76 -9.94 21.00
N GLU A 379 9.85 -10.90 20.91
CA GLU A 379 10.10 -12.32 21.13
C GLU A 379 11.08 -12.90 20.12
N SER A 380 11.08 -12.40 18.88
CA SER A 380 12.04 -12.83 17.87
C SER A 380 13.48 -12.37 18.15
N GLY A 381 13.64 -11.31 18.96
CA GLY A 381 14.91 -10.62 19.21
C GLY A 381 15.38 -9.76 18.02
N ASN A 382 14.55 -9.54 16.99
CA ASN A 382 14.75 -8.57 15.94
C ASN A 382 13.73 -7.43 16.10
N ILE A 383 14.17 -6.30 16.64
CA ILE A 383 13.29 -5.19 16.98
C ILE A 383 12.95 -4.40 15.73
N LEU A 384 11.72 -4.59 15.24
CA LEU A 384 11.24 -4.00 14.01
C LEU A 384 10.56 -2.66 14.25
N ALA A 385 10.81 -1.70 13.38
CA ALA A 385 9.96 -0.52 13.23
C ALA A 385 8.62 -0.91 12.58
N PHE A 386 7.54 -0.25 12.99
CA PHE A 386 6.23 -0.43 12.42
C PHE A 386 5.72 0.86 11.79
N GLN A 387 5.27 0.76 10.52
CA GLN A 387 4.80 1.88 9.71
C GLN A 387 3.46 1.51 9.05
N PRO A 388 2.34 1.55 9.78
CA PRO A 388 1.02 1.34 9.17
C PRO A 388 0.66 2.48 8.21
N GLU A 389 -0.28 2.20 7.31
CA GLU A 389 -0.87 3.21 6.43
C GLU A 389 -1.76 4.15 7.26
N GLY A 390 -1.35 5.41 7.35
CA GLY A 390 -2.17 6.46 7.95
C GLY A 390 -3.37 6.81 7.06
N GLY A 391 -4.38 7.47 7.64
CA GLY A 391 -5.56 7.95 6.91
C GLY A 391 -6.65 6.93 6.65
N VAL A 392 -6.39 5.65 6.76
CA VAL A 392 -7.42 4.61 6.62
C VAL A 392 -8.33 4.58 7.85
N LYS A 393 -7.77 4.78 9.05
CA LYS A 393 -8.50 5.03 10.32
C LYS A 393 -7.62 5.82 11.30
N PRO A 394 -8.22 6.50 12.30
CA PRO A 394 -7.45 7.09 13.38
C PRO A 394 -6.69 5.99 14.15
N GLY A 395 -5.38 5.96 14.02
CA GLY A 395 -4.49 4.98 14.66
C GLY A 395 -3.70 5.53 15.84
N GLU A 396 -4.10 6.67 16.43
CA GLU A 396 -3.38 7.31 17.53
C GLU A 396 -3.22 6.41 18.75
N ALA A 397 -4.19 5.52 18.97
CA ALA A 397 -4.13 4.54 20.05
C ALA A 397 -2.95 3.57 19.95
N GLU A 398 -2.32 3.48 18.79
CA GLU A 398 -1.20 2.59 18.50
C GLU A 398 0.17 3.26 18.68
N LEU A 399 0.23 4.58 18.86
CA LEU A 399 1.46 5.30 19.14
C LEU A 399 2.35 4.64 20.24
N PRO A 400 1.79 3.95 21.26
CA PRO A 400 2.62 3.23 22.22
C PRO A 400 3.51 2.12 21.68
N TRP A 401 3.28 1.63 20.44
CA TRP A 401 4.05 0.52 19.86
C TRP A 401 4.35 0.63 18.37
N ILE A 402 3.94 1.73 17.70
CA ILE A 402 4.35 2.07 16.33
C ILE A 402 5.34 3.23 16.36
N ASN A 403 6.17 3.37 15.34
CA ASN A 403 7.26 4.33 15.30
C ASN A 403 7.12 5.33 14.16
N MET A 404 6.46 4.91 13.11
CA MET A 404 6.28 5.63 11.85
C MET A 404 4.86 5.42 11.34
N THR A 405 4.42 6.31 10.48
CA THR A 405 3.25 6.15 9.61
C THR A 405 3.57 6.70 8.22
N TRP A 406 2.90 6.18 7.23
CA TRP A 406 2.93 6.76 5.89
C TRP A 406 1.51 6.99 5.40
N GLY A 407 1.31 7.82 4.41
CA GLY A 407 -0.01 7.99 3.82
C GLY A 407 -0.22 9.32 3.13
N TYR A 408 -1.41 9.43 2.58
CA TYR A 408 -1.85 10.61 1.85
C TYR A 408 -2.43 11.61 2.83
N TRP A 409 -1.91 12.83 2.81
CA TRP A 409 -2.49 13.93 3.55
C TRP A 409 -3.79 14.42 2.93
N PHE A 410 -4.08 13.93 1.74
CA PHE A 410 -5.31 14.20 1.02
C PHE A 410 -5.97 12.87 0.66
N PRO A 411 -7.10 12.48 1.29
CA PRO A 411 -7.88 11.30 0.91
C PRO A 411 -8.24 11.35 -0.58
N LEU A 412 -8.34 10.17 -1.22
CA LEU A 412 -8.70 10.04 -2.65
C LEU A 412 -10.01 10.78 -3.02
N ASP A 413 -11.00 10.77 -2.11
CA ASP A 413 -12.23 11.57 -2.26
C ASP A 413 -11.95 13.08 -2.26
N TYR A 414 -10.85 13.48 -1.71
CA TYR A 414 -10.38 14.84 -1.61
C TYR A 414 -9.74 15.35 -2.91
N LEU A 415 -9.13 14.47 -3.71
CA LEU A 415 -8.63 14.82 -5.06
C LEU A 415 -9.78 15.25 -5.97
N LEU A 416 -10.96 14.68 -5.83
CA LEU A 416 -12.17 15.09 -6.54
C LEU A 416 -12.71 16.42 -6.02
N GLU A 417 -12.51 16.73 -4.75
CA GLU A 417 -12.86 18.02 -4.14
C GLU A 417 -11.76 19.07 -4.27
N GLN A 418 -10.50 18.72 -4.55
CA GLN A 418 -9.37 19.64 -4.65
C GLN A 418 -9.62 20.78 -5.62
N LYS A 419 -10.26 20.55 -6.76
CA LYS A 419 -10.64 21.64 -7.68
C LYS A 419 -11.54 22.67 -7.03
N LYS A 420 -12.37 22.28 -6.05
CA LYS A 420 -13.21 23.18 -5.28
C LYS A 420 -12.44 23.78 -4.09
N TRP A 421 -11.51 23.04 -3.53
CA TRP A 421 -10.80 23.41 -2.32
C TRP A 421 -9.64 24.38 -2.58
N LEU A 422 -8.85 24.18 -3.64
CA LEU A 422 -7.80 25.12 -4.07
C LEU A 422 -8.36 26.50 -4.51
N ALA A 423 -9.63 26.54 -4.89
CA ALA A 423 -10.30 27.77 -5.31
C ALA A 423 -10.86 28.61 -4.15
N ALA A 424 -10.85 28.12 -2.89
CA ALA A 424 -11.43 28.84 -1.77
C ALA A 424 -10.34 29.61 -0.97
N PRO A 425 -10.56 30.91 -0.70
CA PRO A 425 -9.63 31.71 0.10
C PRO A 425 -9.30 31.05 1.45
N GLY A 426 -8.03 31.06 1.87
CA GLY A 426 -7.56 30.54 3.16
C GLY A 426 -7.30 29.03 3.20
N LYS A 427 -7.42 28.32 2.09
CA LYS A 427 -7.13 26.88 2.01
C LYS A 427 -5.67 26.57 1.67
N GLU A 428 -4.88 27.57 1.48
CA GLU A 428 -3.43 27.49 1.31
C GLU A 428 -2.69 27.31 2.62
N ILE A 429 -3.40 27.35 3.76
CA ILE A 429 -2.85 27.23 5.10
C ILE A 429 -2.32 25.82 5.32
N PRO A 430 -1.05 25.65 5.70
CA PRO A 430 -0.45 24.33 5.92
C PRO A 430 -1.17 23.54 7.01
N LEU A 431 -1.35 22.27 6.75
CA LEU A 431 -1.89 21.31 7.70
C LEU A 431 -0.81 20.90 8.71
N VAL A 432 -1.25 20.55 9.92
CA VAL A 432 -0.37 20.07 11.01
C VAL A 432 -0.54 18.57 11.15
N SER A 433 0.55 17.83 11.21
CA SER A 433 0.55 16.40 11.46
C SER A 433 0.01 16.06 12.84
N LYS A 434 -1.08 15.30 12.87
CA LYS A 434 -1.76 14.88 14.09
C LYS A 434 -0.88 13.94 14.93
N TYR A 435 -0.25 12.97 14.30
CA TYR A 435 0.63 12.01 14.97
C TYR A 435 1.88 12.68 15.54
N LYS A 436 2.55 13.51 14.73
CA LYS A 436 3.71 14.26 15.19
C LYS A 436 3.36 15.29 16.29
N TRP A 437 2.15 15.85 16.25
CA TRP A 437 1.69 16.74 17.32
C TRP A 437 1.52 16.00 18.65
N LEU A 438 1.01 14.76 18.63
CA LEU A 438 0.89 13.93 19.83
C LEU A 438 2.26 13.47 20.34
N GLU A 439 3.09 12.94 19.43
CA GLU A 439 4.44 12.45 19.72
C GLU A 439 5.44 13.05 18.72
N PRO A 440 6.19 14.09 19.10
CA PRO A 440 7.12 14.75 18.17
C PRO A 440 8.22 13.87 17.59
N ARG A 441 8.49 12.72 18.21
CA ARG A 441 9.46 11.71 17.75
C ARG A 441 8.87 10.74 16.70
N HIS A 442 7.54 10.76 16.51
CA HIS A 442 6.89 9.93 15.49
C HIS A 442 7.19 10.46 14.08
N MET A 443 7.72 9.61 13.24
CA MET A 443 7.97 9.98 11.85
C MET A 443 6.72 9.72 10.99
N VAL A 444 6.32 10.74 10.25
CA VAL A 444 5.27 10.63 9.24
C VAL A 444 5.91 10.82 7.87
N ASN A 445 5.80 9.83 7.00
CA ASN A 445 6.27 9.92 5.62
C ASN A 445 5.08 10.26 4.71
N ILE A 446 5.04 11.52 4.25
CA ILE A 446 3.94 12.02 3.40
C ILE A 446 4.14 11.50 1.99
N CYS A 447 3.12 10.83 1.44
CA CYS A 447 3.13 10.26 0.10
C CYS A 447 1.89 10.69 -0.68
N ASN A 448 2.10 11.16 -1.92
CA ASN A 448 1.03 11.31 -2.90
C ASN A 448 1.52 10.74 -4.25
N ARG A 449 1.38 9.43 -4.41
CA ARG A 449 1.98 8.68 -5.52
C ARG A 449 1.52 9.11 -6.91
N TRP A 450 0.33 9.70 -7.01
CA TRP A 450 -0.25 10.05 -8.29
C TRP A 450 -0.04 11.51 -8.72
N GLU A 451 0.42 12.36 -7.80
CA GLU A 451 0.78 13.71 -8.17
C GLU A 451 2.05 13.75 -9.02
N HIS A 452 2.00 14.52 -10.10
CA HIS A 452 3.16 14.78 -10.95
C HIS A 452 4.10 15.82 -10.35
N TYR A 453 3.55 16.74 -9.56
CA TYR A 453 4.27 17.84 -8.91
C TYR A 453 4.25 17.63 -7.40
N ARG A 454 5.42 17.41 -6.81
CA ARG A 454 5.58 17.01 -5.41
C ARG A 454 5.72 18.19 -4.45
N ASN A 455 5.77 19.41 -4.98
CA ASN A 455 6.09 20.59 -4.19
C ASN A 455 5.19 20.78 -2.96
N LEU A 456 3.90 20.52 -3.10
CA LEU A 456 2.92 20.66 -2.01
C LEU A 456 3.22 19.70 -0.86
N ASP A 457 3.53 18.44 -1.16
CA ASP A 457 3.84 17.42 -0.16
C ASP A 457 5.18 17.71 0.52
N ILE A 458 6.19 18.14 -0.26
CA ILE A 458 7.49 18.55 0.28
C ILE A 458 7.34 19.76 1.22
N GLN A 459 6.49 20.72 0.86
CA GLN A 459 6.17 21.85 1.73
C GLN A 459 5.49 21.42 3.04
N HIS A 460 4.53 20.48 2.98
CA HIS A 460 3.92 19.93 4.18
C HIS A 460 4.92 19.18 5.06
N ALA A 461 5.78 18.34 4.46
CA ALA A 461 6.83 17.63 5.18
C ALA A 461 7.78 18.61 5.87
N PHE A 462 8.26 19.62 5.15
CA PHE A 462 9.19 20.61 5.67
C PHE A 462 8.60 21.49 6.76
N PHE A 463 7.36 21.96 6.60
CA PHE A 463 6.64 22.75 7.59
C PHE A 463 6.44 22.01 8.90
N ASN A 464 6.16 20.71 8.83
CA ASN A 464 5.93 19.85 9.99
C ASN A 464 7.23 19.25 10.57
N GLY A 465 8.36 19.36 9.87
CA GLY A 465 9.58 18.64 10.24
C GLY A 465 9.40 17.12 10.19
N THR A 466 8.67 16.62 9.20
CA THR A 466 8.37 15.21 8.95
C THR A 466 9.06 14.72 7.68
N GLY A 467 8.89 13.44 7.35
CA GLY A 467 9.48 12.81 6.20
C GLY A 467 8.63 12.92 4.93
N TYR A 468 9.24 12.53 3.83
CA TYR A 468 8.63 12.40 2.52
C TYR A 468 8.88 10.99 1.97
N GLU A 469 7.81 10.34 1.50
CA GLU A 469 7.90 9.07 0.80
C GLU A 469 7.82 9.30 -0.70
N SER A 470 8.90 8.97 -1.40
CA SER A 470 8.92 9.03 -2.85
C SER A 470 8.48 7.71 -3.45
N TRP A 471 7.50 7.75 -4.33
CA TRP A 471 7.04 6.58 -5.06
C TRP A 471 7.04 6.91 -6.56
N GLU A 472 8.07 6.49 -7.25
CA GLU A 472 8.31 6.88 -8.64
C GLU A 472 7.99 5.77 -9.64
N SER A 473 8.32 4.52 -9.32
CA SER A 473 7.87 3.37 -10.10
C SER A 473 6.63 2.79 -9.45
N ILE A 474 5.47 2.98 -10.07
CA ILE A 474 4.18 2.58 -9.53
C ILE A 474 3.57 1.54 -10.47
N TRP A 475 3.68 0.26 -10.12
CA TRP A 475 3.09 -0.84 -10.89
C TRP A 475 3.35 -0.77 -12.41
N CYS A 476 4.61 -0.69 -12.83
CA CYS A 476 5.07 -0.44 -14.20
C CYS A 476 4.78 0.97 -14.74
N ILE A 477 4.39 1.90 -13.91
CA ILE A 477 4.12 3.27 -14.33
C ILE A 477 5.22 4.15 -13.77
N TRP A 478 5.88 4.91 -14.63
CA TRP A 478 6.86 5.87 -14.19
C TRP A 478 6.18 7.18 -13.80
N ASN A 479 6.31 7.57 -12.55
CA ASN A 479 5.87 8.86 -12.02
C ASN A 479 7.04 9.57 -11.32
N GLY A 480 8.13 9.77 -12.07
CA GLY A 480 9.37 10.33 -11.56
C GLY A 480 9.21 11.75 -11.04
N ILE A 481 9.97 12.06 -10.00
CA ILE A 481 10.07 13.41 -9.45
C ILE A 481 10.70 14.38 -10.46
N THR A 482 10.14 15.58 -10.58
CA THR A 482 10.73 16.61 -11.47
C THR A 482 12.09 17.08 -10.95
N PRO A 483 13.00 17.56 -11.80
CA PRO A 483 14.28 18.10 -11.34
C PRO A 483 14.12 19.21 -10.29
N ARG A 484 13.11 20.08 -10.43
CA ARG A 484 12.81 21.15 -9.47
C ARG A 484 12.39 20.59 -8.10
N ASP A 485 11.47 19.64 -8.10
CA ASP A 485 10.97 19.05 -6.84
C ASP A 485 12.04 18.16 -6.19
N GLY A 486 12.87 17.49 -7.00
CA GLY A 486 14.03 16.75 -6.50
C GLY A 486 15.06 17.64 -5.82
N GLU A 487 15.34 18.82 -6.38
CA GLU A 487 16.23 19.78 -5.75
C GLU A 487 15.61 20.42 -4.50
N ALA A 488 14.31 20.69 -4.50
CA ALA A 488 13.58 21.14 -3.32
C ALA A 488 13.67 20.10 -2.20
N LEU A 489 13.48 18.82 -2.52
CA LEU A 489 13.62 17.71 -1.58
C LEU A 489 15.06 17.64 -1.02
N ARG A 490 16.09 17.71 -1.87
CA ARG A 490 17.50 17.76 -1.46
C ARG A 490 17.73 18.82 -0.40
N ARG A 491 17.35 20.06 -0.68
CA ARG A 491 17.64 21.20 0.20
C ARG A 491 16.87 21.14 1.50
N THR A 492 15.57 20.86 1.43
CA THR A 492 14.73 20.77 2.63
C THR A 492 15.22 19.67 3.55
N MET A 493 15.50 18.47 3.02
CA MET A 493 15.93 17.34 3.84
C MET A 493 17.37 17.50 4.36
N THR A 494 18.24 18.23 3.66
CA THR A 494 19.57 18.59 4.18
C THR A 494 19.44 19.42 5.47
N ILE A 495 18.51 20.37 5.50
CA ILE A 495 18.23 21.18 6.71
C ILE A 495 17.61 20.32 7.82
N LEU A 496 16.58 19.51 7.50
CA LEU A 496 15.89 18.69 8.51
C LEU A 496 16.86 17.66 9.14
N ARG A 497 17.68 16.98 8.34
CA ARG A 497 18.70 16.03 8.83
C ARG A 497 19.69 16.71 9.76
N ALA A 498 20.10 17.93 9.44
CA ALA A 498 21.03 18.70 10.28
C ALA A 498 20.44 19.03 11.65
N TYR A 499 19.17 19.34 11.74
CA TYR A 499 18.51 19.75 12.99
C TYR A 499 17.43 18.78 13.48
N ALA A 500 17.58 17.49 13.18
CA ALA A 500 16.61 16.45 13.57
C ALA A 500 16.31 16.48 15.09
N ASP A 501 17.30 16.81 15.93
CA ASP A 501 17.13 16.88 17.40
C ASP A 501 16.22 18.04 17.84
N LEU A 502 16.15 19.15 17.09
CA LEU A 502 15.20 20.22 17.33
C LEU A 502 13.78 19.85 16.88
N LEU A 503 13.67 19.04 15.82
CA LEU A 503 12.38 18.68 15.26
C LEU A 503 11.55 17.76 16.17
N ILE A 504 12.18 17.11 17.14
CA ILE A 504 11.49 16.26 18.13
C ILE A 504 11.08 17.02 19.39
N SER A 505 11.19 18.35 19.41
CA SER A 505 10.80 19.19 20.54
C SER A 505 9.31 19.08 20.87
N ARG A 506 8.97 18.82 22.13
CA ARG A 506 7.57 18.86 22.61
C ARG A 506 6.97 20.27 22.61
N ASP A 507 7.82 21.30 22.54
CA ASP A 507 7.46 22.70 22.45
C ASP A 507 7.37 23.22 21.02
N TRP A 508 7.26 22.30 20.05
CA TRP A 508 6.98 22.63 18.66
C TRP A 508 5.70 23.48 18.54
N GLU A 509 5.79 24.57 17.79
CA GLU A 509 4.70 25.52 17.57
C GLU A 509 4.50 25.75 16.06
N PRO A 510 3.61 24.99 15.42
CA PRO A 510 3.23 25.26 14.03
C PRO A 510 2.53 26.62 13.92
N HIS A 511 2.65 27.27 12.77
CA HIS A 511 2.12 28.60 12.49
C HIS A 511 2.66 29.69 13.42
N THR A 512 3.91 29.55 13.88
CA THR A 512 4.54 30.47 14.86
C THR A 512 5.92 30.95 14.35
N PRO A 513 6.18 32.30 14.35
CA PRO A 513 5.19 33.37 14.54
C PRO A 513 4.22 33.51 13.35
N ALA A 514 3.22 34.37 13.50
CA ALA A 514 2.51 34.85 12.31
C ALA A 514 3.53 35.64 11.47
N THR A 515 3.63 35.27 10.20
CA THR A 515 4.56 35.91 9.27
C THR A 515 4.08 37.30 8.89
N LEU A 516 5.01 38.18 8.50
CA LEU A 516 4.68 39.57 8.11
C LEU A 516 4.11 39.65 6.70
N GLN A 517 4.24 38.59 5.89
CA GLN A 517 3.79 38.54 4.49
C GLN A 517 2.67 37.51 4.32
N THR A 518 1.67 37.86 3.54
CA THR A 518 0.55 36.98 3.20
C THR A 518 1.03 35.79 2.35
N GLY A 519 0.52 34.59 2.66
CA GLY A 519 0.87 33.35 1.93
C GLY A 519 2.20 32.74 2.36
N ILE A 520 2.90 33.35 3.31
CA ILE A 520 4.08 32.77 3.98
C ILE A 520 3.64 32.17 5.30
N PHE A 521 4.15 30.97 5.61
CA PHE A 521 3.83 30.26 6.84
C PHE A 521 5.11 29.77 7.51
N ALA A 522 5.19 29.92 8.84
CA ALA A 522 6.34 29.52 9.62
C ALA A 522 5.96 28.48 10.69
N SER A 523 6.86 27.56 10.95
CA SER A 523 6.76 26.55 12.00
C SER A 523 7.99 26.63 12.90
N ARG A 524 7.80 26.72 14.22
CA ARG A 524 8.87 26.97 15.21
C ARG A 524 9.21 25.72 15.99
N PHE A 525 10.48 25.34 15.99
CA PHE A 525 11.05 24.22 16.75
C PHE A 525 12.08 24.77 17.76
N PRO A 526 11.68 25.01 19.02
CA PRO A 526 12.58 25.56 20.04
C PRO A 526 13.43 24.47 20.69
N GLY A 527 14.68 24.82 20.99
CA GLY A 527 15.58 24.10 21.87
C GLY A 527 16.21 25.04 22.86
N GLU A 528 17.12 24.56 23.74
CA GLU A 528 17.70 25.34 24.80
C GLU A 528 18.57 26.52 24.34
N GLN A 529 19.44 26.28 23.36
CA GLN A 529 20.39 27.28 22.84
C GLN A 529 20.09 27.70 21.38
N GLN A 530 19.18 27.01 20.74
CA GLN A 530 18.85 27.19 19.32
C GLN A 530 17.34 27.15 19.11
N THR A 531 16.85 27.89 18.13
CA THR A 531 15.48 27.80 17.66
C THR A 531 15.50 27.73 16.14
N LEU A 532 14.88 26.69 15.59
CA LEU A 532 14.71 26.53 14.15
C LEU A 532 13.31 27.00 13.75
N TRP A 533 13.23 27.73 12.65
CA TRP A 533 11.99 27.95 11.90
C TRP A 533 12.11 27.33 10.52
N THR A 534 11.12 26.59 10.12
CA THR A 534 10.88 26.21 8.74
C THR A 534 9.80 27.11 8.16
N LEU A 535 9.99 27.58 6.92
CA LEU A 535 9.04 28.47 6.24
C LEU A 535 8.70 27.92 4.88
N ILE A 536 7.47 28.18 4.45
CA ILE A 536 7.01 27.87 3.10
C ILE A 536 6.30 29.08 2.50
N ASN A 537 6.52 29.28 1.18
CA ASN A 537 5.81 30.27 0.38
C ASN A 537 4.73 29.57 -0.46
N ARG A 538 3.46 29.89 -0.21
CA ARG A 538 2.32 29.40 -0.99
C ARG A 538 1.95 30.32 -2.15
N ASN A 539 2.65 31.46 -2.29
CA ASN A 539 2.44 32.36 -3.43
C ASN A 539 3.15 31.81 -4.67
N THR A 540 2.56 32.10 -5.82
CA THR A 540 3.13 31.80 -7.15
C THR A 540 4.11 32.88 -7.62
N TYR A 541 4.61 33.72 -6.71
CA TYR A 541 5.59 34.76 -6.91
C TYR A 541 6.59 34.79 -5.73
N PRO A 542 7.82 35.24 -5.95
CA PRO A 542 8.79 35.36 -4.88
C PRO A 542 8.41 36.50 -3.94
N VAL A 543 8.76 36.34 -2.68
CA VAL A 543 8.50 37.35 -1.63
C VAL A 543 9.83 37.68 -0.95
N ASP A 544 10.23 38.94 -1.01
CA ASP A 544 11.44 39.45 -0.37
C ASP A 544 11.10 40.45 0.75
N GLY A 545 12.07 40.71 1.64
CA GLY A 545 11.97 41.66 2.73
C GLY A 545 11.58 41.06 4.08
N PRO A 546 10.89 41.81 4.95
CA PRO A 546 10.56 41.37 6.30
C PRO A 546 9.61 40.15 6.30
N GLN A 547 10.07 39.04 6.92
CA GLN A 547 9.31 37.81 7.00
C GLN A 547 8.90 37.45 8.43
N LEU A 548 9.81 37.53 9.37
CA LEU A 548 9.59 37.11 10.73
C LEU A 548 9.77 38.27 11.69
N ARG A 549 8.90 38.33 12.71
CA ARG A 549 9.01 39.16 13.87
C ARG A 549 9.08 38.27 15.11
N VAL A 550 10.21 38.32 15.82
CA VAL A 550 10.50 37.45 16.96
C VAL A 550 10.95 38.29 18.17
N PRO A 551 10.75 37.85 19.43
CA PRO A 551 11.26 38.54 20.60
C PRO A 551 12.76 38.77 20.50
N SER A 552 13.21 39.97 20.79
CA SER A 552 14.63 40.32 20.82
C SER A 552 15.31 39.66 22.02
N SER A 553 16.46 39.05 21.79
CA SER A 553 17.30 38.48 22.85
C SER A 553 18.76 38.88 22.64
N PRO A 554 19.43 39.44 23.65
CA PRO A 554 20.83 39.83 23.50
C PRO A 554 21.75 38.64 23.18
N GLY A 555 22.69 38.86 22.26
CA GLY A 555 23.68 37.85 21.90
C GLY A 555 23.19 36.78 20.92
N VAL A 556 21.92 36.79 20.55
CA VAL A 556 21.38 35.83 19.55
C VAL A 556 21.74 36.27 18.16
N ARG A 557 22.29 35.34 17.40
CA ARG A 557 22.60 35.47 15.96
C ARG A 557 21.58 34.68 15.13
N TYR A 558 21.27 35.15 13.95
CA TYR A 558 20.26 34.55 13.08
C TYR A 558 20.89 34.15 11.74
N PHE A 559 20.57 32.94 11.26
CA PHE A 559 21.12 32.39 10.04
C PHE A 559 19.98 31.94 9.13
N ASP A 560 20.00 32.44 7.90
CA ASP A 560 19.17 31.91 6.83
C ASP A 560 19.83 30.62 6.33
N LEU A 561 19.27 29.49 6.75
CA LEU A 561 19.80 28.18 6.39
C LEU A 561 19.53 27.83 4.91
N TRP A 562 18.49 28.42 4.31
CA TRP A 562 18.17 28.15 2.90
C TRP A 562 19.21 28.74 1.96
N HIS A 563 19.65 29.98 2.22
CA HIS A 563 20.68 30.67 1.42
C HIS A 563 22.11 30.49 1.99
N GLY A 564 22.26 29.90 3.18
CA GLY A 564 23.56 29.66 3.80
C GLY A 564 24.26 30.92 4.25
N VAL A 565 23.52 31.91 4.74
CA VAL A 565 24.06 33.22 5.14
C VAL A 565 23.61 33.64 6.53
N GLU A 566 24.41 34.48 7.19
CA GLU A 566 24.01 35.15 8.42
C GLU A 566 23.12 36.35 8.11
N LEU A 567 22.00 36.47 8.80
CA LEU A 567 21.04 37.56 8.65
C LEU A 567 21.49 38.78 9.47
N LYS A 568 21.17 39.97 8.99
CA LYS A 568 21.29 41.22 9.71
C LYS A 568 19.95 41.62 10.32
N PRO A 569 19.71 41.37 11.60
CA PRO A 569 18.43 41.66 12.23
C PRO A 569 18.20 43.15 12.36
N VAL A 570 16.95 43.61 12.26
CA VAL A 570 16.54 44.97 12.52
C VAL A 570 15.78 44.98 13.86
N LEU A 571 16.26 45.77 14.83
CA LEU A 571 15.57 45.91 16.10
C LEU A 571 14.37 46.86 15.94
N ASP A 572 13.21 46.43 16.44
CA ASP A 572 11.97 47.19 16.48
C ASP A 572 11.37 47.09 17.89
N GLY A 573 11.78 48.00 18.76
CA GLY A 573 11.40 47.96 20.15
C GLY A 573 11.94 46.74 20.90
N ARG A 574 11.07 45.85 21.34
CA ARG A 574 11.42 44.59 22.04
C ARG A 574 11.46 43.40 21.11
N GLU A 575 11.33 43.67 19.82
CA GLU A 575 11.28 42.63 18.81
C GLU A 575 12.39 42.77 17.79
N THR A 576 12.72 41.69 17.14
CA THR A 576 13.71 41.60 16.06
C THR A 576 12.96 41.22 14.77
N VAL A 577 13.18 42.00 13.71
CA VAL A 577 12.64 41.73 12.38
C VAL A 577 13.71 41.08 11.50
N LEU A 578 13.39 39.95 10.93
CA LEU A 578 14.24 39.17 10.03
C LEU A 578 13.74 39.29 8.61
N SER A 579 14.64 39.70 7.69
CA SER A 579 14.33 39.92 6.28
C SER A 579 15.14 38.96 5.42
N PHE A 580 14.49 38.29 4.49
CA PHE A 580 15.09 37.37 3.52
C PHE A 580 14.10 37.06 2.40
N GLU A 581 14.62 36.55 1.29
CA GLU A 581 13.82 36.13 0.13
C GLU A 581 13.25 34.71 0.33
N LEU A 582 12.04 34.48 -0.22
CA LEU A 582 11.43 33.16 -0.43
C LEU A 582 10.99 33.07 -1.88
N GLU A 583 11.50 32.10 -2.64
CA GLU A 583 11.10 31.88 -4.02
C GLU A 583 9.60 31.56 -4.13
N GLU A 584 9.03 31.68 -5.33
CA GLU A 584 7.65 31.25 -5.61
C GLU A 584 7.46 29.76 -5.32
N ASN A 585 6.36 29.40 -4.65
CA ASN A 585 6.10 28.05 -4.17
C ASN A 585 7.34 27.43 -3.47
N GLY A 586 8.11 28.29 -2.78
CA GLY A 586 9.43 27.97 -2.27
C GLY A 586 9.46 27.65 -0.79
N PHE A 587 10.66 27.67 -0.26
CA PHE A 587 11.01 27.26 1.10
C PHE A 587 11.95 28.30 1.73
N GLY A 588 12.00 28.34 3.02
CA GLY A 588 12.96 29.10 3.80
C GLY A 588 13.21 28.45 5.14
N SER A 589 14.35 28.75 5.76
CA SER A 589 14.62 28.28 7.10
C SER A 589 15.54 29.26 7.82
N VAL A 590 15.19 29.56 9.06
CA VAL A 590 15.99 30.42 9.92
C VAL A 590 16.40 29.68 11.16
N LEU A 591 17.67 29.78 11.55
CA LEU A 591 18.17 29.29 12.81
C LEU A 591 18.60 30.49 13.69
N ALA A 592 18.02 30.57 14.87
CA ALA A 592 18.53 31.44 15.94
C ALA A 592 19.51 30.64 16.79
N VAL A 593 20.68 31.23 17.09
CA VAL A 593 21.72 30.61 17.91
C VAL A 593 22.12 31.59 19.00
N ASN A 594 22.03 31.14 20.26
CA ASN A 594 22.56 31.87 21.39
C ASN A 594 24.01 31.43 21.61
N GLY A 595 24.97 32.35 21.33
CA GLY A 595 26.39 32.07 21.43
C GLY A 595 27.11 31.92 20.09
N THR A 596 28.21 31.16 20.08
CA THR A 596 29.07 30.99 18.89
C THR A 596 28.58 29.85 17.99
N PRO A 597 28.49 30.06 16.66
CA PRO A 597 28.19 29.00 15.72
C PRO A 597 29.18 27.83 15.81
N ASP A 598 28.67 26.63 15.82
CA ASP A 598 29.46 25.40 15.81
C ASP A 598 29.92 25.00 14.39
N GLN A 599 30.78 24.00 14.30
CA GLN A 599 31.30 23.49 13.04
C GLN A 599 30.18 22.89 12.16
N LYS A 600 29.18 22.30 12.79
CA LYS A 600 28.01 21.71 12.08
C LYS A 600 27.24 22.80 11.32
N LEU A 601 26.95 23.91 11.99
CA LEU A 601 26.27 25.05 11.36
C LEU A 601 27.13 25.61 10.22
N ASN A 602 28.42 25.83 10.44
CA ASN A 602 29.32 26.37 9.41
C ASN A 602 29.38 25.48 8.16
N THR A 603 29.42 24.16 8.35
CA THR A 603 29.39 23.18 7.25
C THR A 603 28.06 23.23 6.50
N LEU A 604 26.94 23.31 7.23
CA LEU A 604 25.62 23.42 6.61
C LEU A 604 25.47 24.71 5.80
N LEU A 605 25.90 25.85 6.37
CA LEU A 605 25.84 27.14 5.68
C LEU A 605 26.63 27.09 4.36
N ALA A 606 27.84 26.54 4.37
CA ALA A 606 28.66 26.40 3.17
C ALA A 606 27.98 25.48 2.13
N THR A 607 27.39 24.37 2.57
CA THR A 607 26.67 23.46 1.70
C THR A 607 25.45 24.13 1.06
N MET A 608 24.64 24.79 1.89
CA MET A 608 23.40 25.43 1.43
C MET A 608 23.70 26.67 0.55
N SER A 609 24.72 27.44 0.87
CA SER A 609 25.17 28.54 0.01
C SER A 609 25.59 28.07 -1.38
N ASN A 610 26.28 26.92 -1.47
CA ASN A 610 26.60 26.32 -2.75
C ASN A 610 25.35 25.85 -3.52
N LEU A 611 24.41 25.20 -2.86
CA LEU A 611 23.16 24.76 -3.47
C LEU A 611 22.30 25.95 -3.93
N ALA A 612 22.28 27.02 -3.14
CA ALA A 612 21.50 28.24 -3.43
C ALA A 612 22.08 29.12 -4.57
N THR A 613 23.24 28.76 -5.12
CA THR A 613 23.79 29.46 -6.32
C THR A 613 22.86 29.35 -7.52
N LYS A 614 21.98 28.34 -7.55
CA LYS A 614 20.88 28.19 -8.51
C LYS A 614 19.55 28.30 -7.77
N ARG A 615 18.63 29.05 -8.34
CA ARG A 615 17.26 29.11 -7.82
C ARG A 615 16.52 27.79 -8.12
N LEU A 616 15.46 27.47 -7.36
CA LEU A 616 14.59 26.33 -7.72
C LEU A 616 13.95 26.52 -9.10
N ALA A 617 13.64 27.74 -9.47
CA ALA A 617 13.10 28.08 -10.80
C ALA A 617 14.07 27.78 -11.96
N ASP A 618 15.38 27.64 -11.72
CA ASP A 618 16.38 27.26 -12.73
C ASP A 618 16.37 25.75 -13.05
N PHE A 619 15.64 24.96 -12.26
CA PHE A 619 15.46 23.55 -12.51
C PHE A 619 14.13 23.29 -13.22
N SER A 620 14.12 22.34 -14.15
CA SER A 620 12.88 22.00 -14.86
C SER A 620 11.81 21.49 -13.92
N GLY A 621 10.66 22.17 -13.91
CA GLY A 621 9.43 21.70 -13.27
C GLY A 621 8.55 20.86 -14.19
N GLU A 622 9.01 20.55 -15.41
CA GLU A 622 8.23 19.77 -16.37
C GLU A 622 8.26 18.28 -15.98
N TRP A 623 7.09 17.72 -15.67
CA TRP A 623 6.94 16.30 -15.50
C TRP A 623 6.91 15.60 -16.86
N LYS A 624 7.64 14.47 -16.97
CA LYS A 624 7.73 13.68 -18.19
C LYS A 624 7.46 12.21 -17.88
N PHE A 625 6.62 11.59 -18.69
CA PHE A 625 6.51 10.14 -18.68
C PHE A 625 7.73 9.50 -19.35
N LEU A 626 8.05 8.26 -18.96
CA LEU A 626 9.00 7.45 -19.72
C LEU A 626 8.26 6.70 -20.84
N PRO A 627 8.78 6.76 -22.08
CA PRO A 627 8.22 5.99 -23.18
C PRO A 627 8.27 4.48 -22.88
N GLN A 628 7.17 3.78 -23.07
CA GLN A 628 7.07 2.32 -22.90
C GLN A 628 7.07 1.66 -24.27
N LYS A 629 8.25 1.38 -24.78
CA LYS A 629 8.43 0.86 -26.13
C LYS A 629 8.27 -0.65 -26.16
N GLN A 630 7.50 -1.13 -27.12
CA GLN A 630 7.35 -2.55 -27.40
C GLN A 630 8.69 -3.19 -27.79
N VAL A 631 9.01 -4.32 -27.17
CA VAL A 631 10.21 -5.08 -27.51
C VAL A 631 10.03 -5.71 -28.90
N PRO A 632 10.96 -5.51 -29.84
CA PRO A 632 10.85 -6.13 -31.14
C PRO A 632 10.90 -7.67 -31.08
N ILE A 633 9.96 -8.32 -31.75
CA ILE A 633 9.94 -9.77 -31.88
C ILE A 633 10.50 -10.13 -33.27
N ALA A 634 11.53 -10.95 -33.28
CA ALA A 634 12.15 -11.38 -34.54
C ALA A 634 11.16 -12.21 -35.37
N ALA A 635 11.05 -11.88 -36.66
CA ALA A 635 10.22 -12.64 -37.58
C ALA A 635 10.74 -14.09 -37.73
N THR A 636 9.84 -15.03 -37.91
CA THR A 636 10.19 -16.42 -38.27
C THR A 636 10.49 -16.57 -39.75
N LYS A 637 11.08 -17.68 -40.14
CA LYS A 637 11.18 -18.04 -41.55
C LYS A 637 9.76 -18.30 -42.10
N PRO A 638 9.27 -17.50 -43.07
CA PRO A 638 7.89 -17.65 -43.55
C PRO A 638 7.62 -19.01 -44.21
N VAL A 639 6.48 -19.60 -43.88
CA VAL A 639 6.07 -20.88 -44.42
C VAL A 639 4.83 -20.76 -45.33
N LYS A 640 4.73 -21.61 -46.35
CA LYS A 640 3.61 -21.59 -47.32
C LYS A 640 2.38 -22.37 -46.85
N ALA A 641 2.58 -23.40 -46.04
CA ALA A 641 1.53 -24.28 -45.54
C ALA A 641 1.50 -24.22 -43.99
N ALA A 642 0.34 -24.44 -43.39
CA ALA A 642 0.18 -24.50 -41.95
C ALA A 642 1.03 -25.62 -41.36
N PRO A 643 1.92 -25.32 -40.40
CA PRO A 643 2.55 -26.36 -39.62
C PRO A 643 1.50 -27.21 -38.88
N ALA A 644 1.86 -28.44 -38.53
CA ALA A 644 0.96 -29.31 -37.77
C ALA A 644 0.53 -28.66 -36.43
N GLY A 645 -0.77 -28.68 -36.14
CA GLY A 645 -1.35 -28.10 -34.91
C GLY A 645 -1.49 -26.59 -34.95
N MET A 646 -1.33 -25.94 -36.09
CA MET A 646 -1.49 -24.50 -36.24
C MET A 646 -2.65 -24.14 -37.17
N THR A 647 -3.35 -23.08 -36.83
CA THR A 647 -4.45 -22.49 -37.58
C THR A 647 -3.95 -21.32 -38.42
N ARG A 648 -4.37 -21.24 -39.70
CA ARG A 648 -4.05 -20.10 -40.55
C ARG A 648 -4.95 -18.92 -40.25
N ILE A 649 -4.35 -17.79 -39.95
CA ILE A 649 -5.03 -16.50 -39.81
C ILE A 649 -4.79 -15.72 -41.12
N PRO A 650 -5.87 -15.38 -41.87
CA PRO A 650 -5.75 -14.65 -43.12
C PRO A 650 -5.26 -13.22 -42.88
N ALA A 651 -4.62 -12.63 -43.87
CA ALA A 651 -4.37 -11.18 -43.84
C ALA A 651 -5.72 -10.45 -43.83
N GLY A 652 -5.82 -9.40 -43.05
CA GLY A 652 -7.06 -8.65 -42.93
C GLY A 652 -6.94 -7.43 -42.04
N SER A 653 -7.98 -6.61 -42.04
CA SER A 653 -8.09 -5.41 -41.21
C SER A 653 -9.08 -5.64 -40.08
N PHE A 654 -8.79 -5.13 -38.93
CA PHE A 654 -9.67 -5.12 -37.75
C PHE A 654 -9.43 -3.87 -36.91
N GLU A 655 -10.35 -3.57 -36.04
CA GLU A 655 -10.17 -2.53 -35.05
C GLU A 655 -9.55 -3.12 -33.77
N PHE A 656 -8.27 -2.80 -33.54
CA PHE A 656 -7.62 -3.10 -32.27
C PHE A 656 -8.16 -2.17 -31.20
N GLN A 657 -8.69 -2.73 -30.14
CA GLN A 657 -9.21 -1.98 -29.00
C GLN A 657 -8.86 -2.68 -27.71
N VAL A 658 -8.22 -1.97 -26.78
CA VAL A 658 -7.87 -2.47 -25.45
C VAL A 658 -8.13 -1.43 -24.39
N GLU A 659 -8.77 -1.84 -23.33
CA GLU A 659 -8.76 -1.17 -22.05
C GLU A 659 -7.69 -1.82 -21.19
N GLY A 660 -6.61 -1.09 -20.93
CA GLY A 660 -5.52 -1.55 -20.09
C GLY A 660 -5.89 -1.60 -18.62
N VAL A 661 -4.99 -2.09 -17.79
CA VAL A 661 -5.18 -2.26 -16.36
C VAL A 661 -5.60 -0.95 -15.70
N MET A 662 -6.67 -1.01 -14.93
CA MET A 662 -7.07 0.09 -14.07
C MET A 662 -6.26 0.03 -12.77
N VAL A 663 -5.36 0.99 -12.60
CA VAL A 663 -4.67 1.22 -11.34
C VAL A 663 -5.30 2.40 -10.61
N GLU A 664 -5.04 2.53 -9.32
CA GLU A 664 -5.51 3.68 -8.56
C GLU A 664 -5.05 5.01 -9.19
N GLY A 665 -5.77 6.11 -8.92
CA GLY A 665 -5.31 7.46 -9.20
C GLY A 665 -5.79 8.08 -10.49
N TRP A 666 -6.61 7.43 -11.28
CA TRP A 666 -7.30 8.02 -12.45
C TRP A 666 -6.39 8.55 -13.57
N ASN A 667 -5.10 8.19 -13.55
CA ASN A 667 -4.17 8.64 -14.57
C ASN A 667 -4.53 8.04 -15.93
N MET A 668 -4.51 8.90 -16.95
CA MET A 668 -4.78 8.52 -18.34
C MET A 668 -3.50 8.53 -19.21
N VAL A 669 -2.52 9.34 -18.81
CA VAL A 669 -1.24 9.50 -19.52
C VAL A 669 -0.14 8.92 -18.65
N GLY A 670 0.72 8.09 -19.25
CA GLY A 670 1.81 7.42 -18.55
C GLY A 670 1.39 6.22 -17.69
N VAL A 671 0.14 5.75 -17.83
CA VAL A 671 -0.47 4.76 -16.93
C VAL A 671 -0.32 3.32 -17.42
N ASP A 672 -0.23 3.10 -18.73
CA ASP A 672 -0.15 1.75 -19.29
C ASP A 672 0.89 1.69 -20.40
N VAL A 673 0.72 0.80 -21.36
CA VAL A 673 1.65 0.65 -22.49
C VAL A 673 1.54 1.79 -23.50
N GLN A 674 2.57 1.97 -24.31
CA GLN A 674 2.58 2.86 -25.44
C GLN A 674 2.80 2.05 -26.71
N TYR A 675 1.77 1.97 -27.55
CA TYR A 675 1.90 1.33 -28.86
C TYR A 675 2.66 2.23 -29.84
N PRO A 676 3.22 1.67 -30.93
CA PRO A 676 4.04 2.44 -31.89
C PRO A 676 3.34 3.63 -32.56
N TRP A 677 2.02 3.64 -32.60
CA TRP A 677 1.20 4.72 -33.16
C TRP A 677 0.81 5.79 -32.12
N GLU A 678 1.23 5.66 -30.88
CA GLU A 678 0.84 6.55 -29.80
C GLU A 678 1.98 7.47 -29.37
N ALA A 679 1.65 8.72 -29.04
CA ALA A 679 2.62 9.70 -28.60
C ALA A 679 3.06 9.52 -27.14
N SER A 680 2.25 8.81 -26.33
CA SER A 680 2.49 8.57 -24.90
C SER A 680 1.80 7.30 -24.42
N PRO A 681 2.29 6.68 -23.33
CA PRO A 681 1.58 5.60 -22.66
C PRO A 681 0.18 6.02 -22.21
N ARG A 682 -0.82 5.15 -22.38
CA ARG A 682 -2.20 5.42 -22.01
C ARG A 682 -2.95 4.15 -21.67
N ARG A 683 -4.09 4.28 -21.02
CA ARG A 683 -4.92 3.15 -20.61
C ARG A 683 -5.86 2.64 -21.71
N PHE A 684 -6.40 3.55 -22.52
CA PHE A 684 -7.37 3.19 -23.55
C PHE A 684 -6.72 3.30 -24.93
N HIS A 685 -6.76 2.20 -25.66
CA HIS A 685 -6.15 2.05 -26.98
C HIS A 685 -7.22 1.74 -28.01
N ARG A 686 -7.12 2.40 -29.15
CA ARG A 686 -7.99 2.12 -30.29
C ARG A 686 -7.28 2.50 -31.58
N GLN A 687 -7.13 1.51 -32.49
CA GLN A 687 -6.44 1.72 -33.74
C GLN A 687 -6.95 0.73 -34.81
N PRO A 688 -7.38 1.16 -36.00
CA PRO A 688 -7.58 0.28 -37.14
C PRO A 688 -6.22 -0.25 -37.58
N LEU A 689 -6.09 -1.58 -37.67
CA LEU A 689 -4.86 -2.26 -38.05
C LEU A 689 -5.11 -3.19 -39.21
N THR A 690 -4.10 -3.35 -40.06
CA THR A 690 -4.07 -4.36 -41.10
C THR A 690 -2.90 -5.30 -40.83
N LEU A 691 -3.21 -6.58 -40.61
CA LEU A 691 -2.21 -7.60 -40.34
C LEU A 691 -1.93 -8.45 -41.56
N LYS A 692 -0.67 -8.88 -41.66
CA LYS A 692 -0.29 -9.91 -42.64
C LYS A 692 -0.83 -11.27 -42.21
N ALA A 693 -0.94 -12.23 -43.15
CA ALA A 693 -1.30 -13.60 -42.78
C ALA A 693 -0.19 -14.23 -41.92
N PHE A 694 -0.60 -15.04 -40.97
CA PHE A 694 0.27 -15.84 -40.11
C PHE A 694 -0.38 -17.15 -39.72
N TYR A 695 0.38 -18.01 -39.06
CA TYR A 695 -0.14 -19.24 -38.45
C TYR A 695 0.00 -19.12 -36.95
N ILE A 696 -1.01 -19.51 -36.19
CA ILE A 696 -1.02 -19.50 -34.71
C ILE A 696 -1.30 -20.92 -34.21
N ASP A 697 -0.70 -21.33 -33.12
CA ASP A 697 -1.03 -22.59 -32.46
C ASP A 697 -2.54 -22.66 -32.23
N THR A 698 -3.19 -23.74 -32.68
CA THR A 698 -4.64 -23.93 -32.51
C THR A 698 -5.01 -23.94 -31.02
N TYR A 699 -4.15 -24.51 -30.19
CA TYR A 699 -4.27 -24.61 -28.73
C TYR A 699 -3.06 -23.98 -28.08
N PRO A 700 -3.14 -23.60 -26.79
CA PRO A 700 -1.95 -23.27 -25.98
C PRO A 700 -0.97 -24.44 -25.96
N VAL A 701 0.32 -24.16 -25.77
CA VAL A 701 1.35 -25.20 -25.66
C VAL A 701 1.04 -26.11 -24.48
N SER A 702 0.87 -27.39 -24.74
CA SER A 702 0.56 -28.37 -23.69
C SER A 702 1.80 -28.87 -22.95
N ASN A 703 1.59 -29.48 -21.76
CA ASN A 703 2.67 -30.13 -21.00
C ASN A 703 3.41 -31.17 -21.84
N ALA A 704 2.70 -32.00 -22.63
CA ALA A 704 3.31 -33.00 -23.52
C ALA A 704 4.21 -32.37 -24.58
N GLN A 705 3.81 -31.24 -25.15
CA GLN A 705 4.61 -30.51 -26.14
C GLN A 705 5.83 -29.87 -25.51
N PHE A 706 5.66 -29.23 -24.32
CA PHE A 706 6.76 -28.61 -23.60
C PHE A 706 7.77 -29.66 -23.10
N LYS A 707 7.31 -30.84 -22.68
CA LYS A 707 8.16 -31.98 -22.32
C LYS A 707 9.11 -32.38 -23.45
N LYS A 708 8.60 -32.43 -24.69
CA LYS A 708 9.45 -32.74 -25.86
C LYS A 708 10.58 -31.71 -26.02
N PHE A 709 10.29 -30.43 -25.77
CA PHE A 709 11.31 -29.40 -25.80
C PHE A 709 12.35 -29.59 -24.69
N VAL A 710 11.89 -29.77 -23.44
CA VAL A 710 12.78 -29.95 -22.27
C VAL A 710 13.71 -31.14 -22.50
N ASP A 711 13.18 -32.26 -22.97
CA ASP A 711 13.95 -33.48 -23.22
C ASP A 711 14.94 -33.34 -24.40
N ALA A 712 14.50 -32.76 -25.52
CA ALA A 712 15.30 -32.63 -26.73
C ALA A 712 16.40 -31.55 -26.60
N ALA A 713 16.05 -30.38 -26.04
CA ALA A 713 16.96 -29.28 -25.87
C ALA A 713 17.77 -29.37 -24.53
N LYS A 714 17.41 -30.31 -23.65
CA LYS A 714 17.90 -30.41 -22.30
C LYS A 714 17.81 -29.05 -21.59
N HIS A 715 16.65 -28.41 -21.79
CA HIS A 715 16.45 -27.06 -21.30
C HIS A 715 16.44 -27.04 -19.77
N HIS A 716 17.31 -26.24 -19.20
CA HIS A 716 17.41 -25.95 -17.77
C HIS A 716 17.66 -24.45 -17.58
N PRO A 717 16.67 -23.68 -17.12
CA PRO A 717 16.86 -22.25 -16.94
C PRO A 717 17.88 -21.97 -15.83
N ARG A 718 18.64 -20.88 -15.97
CA ARG A 718 19.61 -20.45 -14.94
C ARG A 718 18.93 -20.17 -13.59
N ASP A 719 17.76 -19.55 -13.64
CA ASP A 719 16.86 -19.33 -12.51
C ASP A 719 15.72 -20.33 -12.61
N ASP A 720 15.81 -21.42 -11.86
CA ASP A 720 14.88 -22.56 -11.93
C ASP A 720 13.82 -22.57 -10.81
N TYR A 721 13.85 -21.60 -9.90
CA TYR A 721 12.83 -21.52 -8.85
C TYR A 721 11.45 -21.34 -9.48
N ASN A 722 10.50 -22.13 -9.04
CA ASN A 722 9.15 -22.23 -9.62
C ASN A 722 9.10 -22.75 -11.08
N PHE A 723 10.22 -23.11 -11.73
CA PHE A 723 10.19 -23.68 -13.08
C PHE A 723 9.47 -25.02 -13.08
N LEU A 724 8.38 -25.11 -13.84
CA LEU A 724 7.53 -26.31 -13.91
C LEU A 724 7.16 -26.86 -12.53
N LYS A 725 6.78 -26.00 -11.60
CA LYS A 725 6.58 -26.31 -10.16
C LYS A 725 5.65 -27.48 -9.91
N ASP A 726 4.69 -27.74 -10.80
CA ASP A 726 3.77 -28.87 -10.71
C ASP A 726 4.37 -30.19 -11.20
N TRP A 727 5.54 -30.16 -11.88
CA TRP A 727 6.20 -31.36 -12.38
C TRP A 727 7.02 -32.04 -11.28
N LYS A 728 7.06 -33.38 -11.33
CA LYS A 728 7.90 -34.19 -10.43
C LYS A 728 8.76 -35.09 -11.26
N ASP A 729 10.00 -35.30 -10.82
CA ASP A 729 10.96 -36.18 -11.51
C ASP A 729 11.09 -35.91 -13.02
N GLY A 730 11.06 -34.61 -13.39
CA GLY A 730 11.18 -34.16 -14.78
C GLY A 730 9.96 -34.44 -15.65
N THR A 731 8.80 -34.73 -15.07
CA THR A 731 7.54 -34.95 -15.83
C THR A 731 6.32 -34.33 -15.16
N TYR A 732 5.31 -34.03 -15.96
CA TYR A 732 4.03 -33.51 -15.50
C TYR A 732 3.18 -34.58 -14.79
N PRO A 733 2.20 -34.19 -13.95
CA PRO A 733 1.30 -35.10 -13.26
C PRO A 733 0.54 -36.00 -14.25
N GLU A 734 0.19 -37.21 -13.83
CA GLU A 734 -0.62 -38.13 -14.64
C GLU A 734 -1.92 -37.46 -15.10
N GLY A 735 -2.27 -37.60 -16.37
CA GLY A 735 -3.42 -36.98 -16.99
C GLY A 735 -3.24 -35.50 -17.39
N TRP A 736 -2.06 -34.88 -17.12
CA TRP A 736 -1.84 -33.47 -17.45
C TRP A 736 -1.19 -33.25 -18.84
N GLY A 737 -0.93 -34.26 -19.60
CA GLY A 737 -0.25 -34.14 -20.89
C GLY A 737 -0.94 -33.19 -21.86
N ASN A 738 -2.28 -33.18 -21.91
CA ASN A 738 -3.10 -32.33 -22.77
C ASN A 738 -3.52 -30.98 -22.12
N LYS A 739 -3.06 -30.69 -20.90
CA LYS A 739 -3.28 -29.38 -20.26
C LYS A 739 -2.22 -28.37 -20.69
N PRO A 740 -2.54 -27.06 -20.72
CA PRO A 740 -1.53 -26.03 -20.93
C PRO A 740 -0.36 -26.18 -19.96
N VAL A 741 0.86 -26.00 -20.45
CA VAL A 741 2.01 -25.87 -19.56
C VAL A 741 1.89 -24.57 -18.77
N THR A 742 2.16 -24.63 -17.47
CA THR A 742 2.17 -23.50 -16.55
C THR A 742 3.49 -23.45 -15.77
N TRP A 743 3.67 -22.42 -14.94
CA TRP A 743 4.93 -22.16 -14.25
C TRP A 743 6.11 -21.97 -15.22
N VAL A 744 5.84 -21.24 -16.30
CA VAL A 744 6.81 -20.86 -17.33
C VAL A 744 6.89 -19.33 -17.41
N SER A 745 8.12 -18.80 -17.41
CA SER A 745 8.39 -17.38 -17.59
C SER A 745 8.29 -16.99 -19.08
N LEU A 746 8.36 -15.69 -19.35
CA LEU A 746 8.48 -15.19 -20.73
C LEU A 746 9.74 -15.76 -21.43
N GLU A 747 10.85 -15.88 -20.69
CA GLU A 747 12.10 -16.44 -21.21
C GLU A 747 11.95 -17.93 -21.56
N ASP A 748 11.29 -18.72 -20.69
CA ASP A 748 11.00 -20.13 -20.96
C ASP A 748 10.12 -20.30 -22.21
N ALA A 749 9.10 -19.44 -22.35
CA ALA A 749 8.20 -19.44 -23.50
C ALA A 749 8.94 -19.07 -24.80
N ARG A 750 9.83 -18.07 -24.78
CA ARG A 750 10.69 -17.67 -25.90
C ARG A 750 11.68 -18.78 -26.27
N ALA A 751 12.27 -19.46 -25.28
CA ALA A 751 13.19 -20.58 -25.54
C ALA A 751 12.47 -21.74 -26.24
N TYR A 752 11.26 -22.10 -25.80
CA TYR A 752 10.42 -23.10 -26.48
C TYR A 752 10.09 -22.66 -27.91
N ALA A 753 9.63 -21.41 -28.09
CA ALA A 753 9.25 -20.91 -29.40
C ALA A 753 10.43 -20.94 -30.40
N ALA A 754 11.60 -20.49 -29.96
CA ALA A 754 12.82 -20.52 -30.78
C ALA A 754 13.23 -21.95 -31.15
N TRP A 755 13.20 -22.91 -30.21
CA TRP A 755 13.46 -24.32 -30.49
C TRP A 755 12.49 -24.90 -31.49
N ALA A 756 11.19 -24.53 -31.41
CA ALA A 756 10.16 -24.98 -32.33
C ALA A 756 10.18 -24.25 -33.68
N GLY A 757 11.11 -23.33 -33.93
CA GLY A 757 11.13 -22.48 -35.13
C GLY A 757 9.94 -21.51 -35.23
N LYS A 758 9.41 -21.12 -34.07
CA LYS A 758 8.23 -20.26 -33.89
C LYS A 758 8.65 -18.98 -33.14
N ARG A 759 7.72 -18.09 -32.87
CA ARG A 759 7.85 -16.93 -31.99
C ARG A 759 6.58 -16.76 -31.15
N LEU A 760 6.60 -15.93 -30.13
CA LEU A 760 5.38 -15.51 -29.45
C LEU A 760 4.57 -14.55 -30.33
N PRO A 761 3.25 -14.47 -30.13
CA PRO A 761 2.39 -13.55 -30.88
C PRO A 761 2.63 -12.10 -30.39
N HIS A 762 2.47 -11.15 -31.28
CA HIS A 762 2.13 -9.80 -30.89
C HIS A 762 0.74 -9.77 -30.26
N GLU A 763 0.49 -8.85 -29.35
CA GLU A 763 -0.82 -8.70 -28.73
C GLU A 763 -1.91 -8.46 -29.78
N THR A 764 -1.61 -7.69 -30.80
CA THR A 764 -2.50 -7.41 -31.93
C THR A 764 -2.82 -8.67 -32.76
N GLU A 765 -1.84 -9.56 -32.97
CA GLU A 765 -2.03 -10.86 -33.63
C GLU A 765 -2.91 -11.79 -32.80
N TRP A 766 -2.65 -11.82 -31.48
CA TRP A 766 -3.45 -12.61 -30.55
C TRP A 766 -4.91 -12.16 -30.57
N GLN A 767 -5.17 -10.83 -30.47
CA GLN A 767 -6.53 -10.29 -30.48
C GLN A 767 -7.23 -10.58 -31.80
N TYR A 768 -6.58 -10.37 -32.96
CA TYR A 768 -7.16 -10.62 -34.26
C TYR A 768 -7.50 -12.12 -34.47
N ALA A 769 -6.62 -13.02 -34.02
CA ALA A 769 -6.85 -14.46 -34.06
C ALA A 769 -8.04 -14.89 -33.18
N ALA A 770 -8.29 -14.22 -32.08
CA ALA A 770 -9.40 -14.49 -31.17
C ALA A 770 -10.70 -13.81 -31.59
N GLN A 771 -10.64 -12.60 -32.13
CA GLN A 771 -11.78 -11.72 -32.38
C GLN A 771 -12.29 -11.81 -33.84
N GLY A 772 -11.39 -12.01 -34.78
CA GLY A 772 -11.73 -11.79 -36.22
C GLY A 772 -11.81 -10.27 -36.50
N SER A 773 -12.66 -9.92 -37.46
CA SER A 773 -12.83 -8.53 -37.94
C SER A 773 -14.11 -7.82 -37.45
N ASP A 774 -14.95 -8.50 -36.68
CA ASP A 774 -16.30 -7.99 -36.32
C ASP A 774 -16.39 -7.35 -34.94
N GLY A 775 -15.28 -7.23 -34.20
CA GLY A 775 -15.24 -6.54 -32.95
C GLY A 775 -15.94 -7.24 -31.77
N ARG A 776 -16.14 -8.57 -31.89
CA ARG A 776 -16.77 -9.36 -30.81
C ARG A 776 -16.01 -9.32 -29.49
N LEU A 777 -16.75 -9.45 -28.38
CA LEU A 777 -16.19 -9.40 -27.03
C LEU A 777 -15.54 -10.72 -26.58
N TYR A 778 -16.01 -11.84 -27.09
CA TYR A 778 -15.49 -13.20 -26.82
C TYR A 778 -15.21 -13.93 -28.10
N PRO A 779 -14.37 -14.96 -28.11
CA PRO A 779 -14.08 -15.71 -29.35
C PRO A 779 -15.34 -16.23 -30.07
N TRP A 780 -16.38 -16.58 -29.34
CA TRP A 780 -17.65 -17.13 -29.85
C TRP A 780 -18.75 -16.07 -30.10
N GLY A 781 -18.54 -14.79 -29.77
CA GLY A 781 -19.54 -13.72 -29.98
C GLY A 781 -19.56 -12.66 -28.89
N ASN A 782 -20.71 -11.99 -28.70
CA ASN A 782 -20.84 -10.86 -27.78
C ASN A 782 -21.48 -11.19 -26.43
N THR A 783 -21.93 -12.40 -26.22
CA THR A 783 -22.58 -12.85 -24.99
C THR A 783 -21.73 -13.91 -24.30
N MET A 784 -21.57 -13.78 -22.99
CA MET A 784 -20.87 -14.78 -22.19
C MET A 784 -21.55 -16.15 -22.33
N ASN A 785 -20.75 -17.19 -22.57
CA ASN A 785 -21.19 -18.56 -22.63
C ASN A 785 -20.36 -19.45 -21.71
N ALA A 786 -20.96 -19.89 -20.60
CA ALA A 786 -20.29 -20.72 -19.60
C ALA A 786 -19.87 -22.12 -20.15
N GLU A 787 -20.46 -22.60 -21.26
CA GLU A 787 -20.07 -23.86 -21.90
C GLU A 787 -18.86 -23.71 -22.82
N ALA A 788 -18.41 -22.50 -23.06
CA ALA A 788 -17.29 -22.18 -23.94
C ALA A 788 -15.96 -22.02 -23.20
N ILE A 789 -15.96 -22.00 -21.84
CA ILE A 789 -14.81 -21.75 -20.96
C ILE A 789 -14.80 -22.68 -19.75
N PRO A 790 -13.64 -22.93 -19.16
CA PRO A 790 -13.56 -23.59 -17.86
C PRO A 790 -14.30 -22.83 -16.77
N PRO A 791 -14.95 -23.54 -15.82
CA PRO A 791 -15.55 -22.88 -14.66
C PRO A 791 -14.49 -22.18 -13.84
N ALA A 792 -14.79 -20.98 -13.34
CA ALA A 792 -13.88 -20.20 -12.51
C ALA A 792 -13.57 -20.91 -11.19
N CYS A 793 -12.29 -20.90 -10.78
CA CYS A 793 -11.84 -21.38 -9.48
C CYS A 793 -11.70 -20.19 -8.53
N THR A 794 -12.51 -20.18 -7.48
CA THR A 794 -12.47 -19.17 -6.40
C THR A 794 -11.79 -19.69 -5.14
N ASN A 795 -11.43 -20.98 -5.11
CA ASN A 795 -10.82 -21.62 -3.96
C ASN A 795 -9.32 -21.29 -3.89
N LYS A 796 -8.80 -21.22 -2.67
CA LYS A 796 -7.38 -21.03 -2.41
C LYS A 796 -6.53 -22.20 -2.86
N VAL A 797 -7.10 -23.39 -2.94
CA VAL A 797 -6.47 -24.56 -3.56
C VAL A 797 -6.83 -24.57 -5.03
N LEU A 798 -5.85 -24.44 -5.90
CA LEU A 798 -6.05 -24.43 -7.33
C LEU A 798 -6.35 -25.85 -7.84
N ARG A 799 -7.33 -25.96 -8.71
CA ARG A 799 -7.66 -27.23 -9.41
C ARG A 799 -6.73 -27.55 -10.59
N GLY A 800 -5.88 -26.59 -10.96
CA GLY A 800 -5.11 -26.64 -12.22
C GLY A 800 -5.94 -26.29 -13.47
N PRO A 801 -5.28 -26.09 -14.62
CA PRO A 801 -5.96 -25.84 -15.89
C PRO A 801 -6.74 -27.09 -16.37
N THR A 802 -7.66 -26.88 -17.30
CA THR A 802 -8.34 -27.96 -18.03
C THR A 802 -7.57 -28.36 -19.27
N ASP A 803 -7.93 -29.47 -19.90
CA ASP A 803 -7.38 -29.87 -21.20
C ASP A 803 -7.67 -28.80 -22.25
N VAL A 804 -6.73 -28.56 -23.15
CA VAL A 804 -6.79 -27.48 -24.14
C VAL A 804 -7.96 -27.61 -25.14
N ASP A 805 -8.51 -28.79 -25.30
CA ASP A 805 -9.63 -29.14 -26.20
C ASP A 805 -10.96 -29.38 -25.44
N ALA A 806 -11.00 -29.16 -24.14
CA ALA A 806 -12.17 -29.46 -23.30
C ALA A 806 -13.41 -28.61 -23.67
N PHE A 807 -13.23 -27.42 -24.25
CA PHE A 807 -14.30 -26.46 -24.50
C PHE A 807 -14.42 -26.08 -26.00
N PRO A 808 -14.90 -26.99 -26.86
CA PRO A 808 -14.95 -26.76 -28.33
C PRO A 808 -15.87 -25.60 -28.73
N LYS A 809 -16.86 -25.22 -27.89
CA LYS A 809 -17.71 -24.04 -28.09
C LYS A 809 -16.97 -22.72 -27.95
N GLY A 810 -15.74 -22.73 -27.41
CA GLY A 810 -14.86 -21.58 -27.24
C GLY A 810 -14.05 -21.20 -28.47
N ALA A 811 -14.31 -21.82 -29.63
CA ALA A 811 -13.60 -21.56 -30.88
C ALA A 811 -13.74 -20.10 -31.34
N SER A 812 -12.63 -19.52 -31.82
CA SER A 812 -12.61 -18.21 -32.48
C SER A 812 -13.21 -18.33 -33.90
N PRO A 813 -13.48 -17.21 -34.61
CA PRO A 813 -13.95 -17.23 -36.01
C PRO A 813 -13.03 -18.01 -36.96
N PHE A 814 -11.75 -18.08 -36.62
CA PHE A 814 -10.74 -18.79 -37.40
C PHE A 814 -10.51 -20.24 -36.92
N GLY A 815 -11.24 -20.72 -35.93
CA GLY A 815 -11.08 -22.05 -35.36
C GLY A 815 -9.91 -22.17 -34.36
N VAL A 816 -9.39 -21.07 -33.85
CA VAL A 816 -8.40 -21.08 -32.75
C VAL A 816 -9.13 -21.37 -31.45
N MET A 817 -8.60 -22.26 -30.65
CA MET A 817 -9.23 -22.82 -29.45
C MET A 817 -8.56 -22.32 -28.19
N ASP A 818 -9.30 -22.39 -27.07
CA ASP A 818 -8.79 -22.10 -25.69
C ASP A 818 -8.08 -20.74 -25.60
N MET A 819 -8.71 -19.72 -26.24
CA MET A 819 -8.17 -18.36 -26.22
C MET A 819 -8.38 -17.67 -24.89
N VAL A 820 -9.48 -17.97 -24.18
CA VAL A 820 -9.83 -17.27 -22.92
C VAL A 820 -10.26 -18.24 -21.82
N GLY A 821 -9.98 -17.88 -20.56
CA GLY A 821 -10.54 -18.51 -19.36
C GLY A 821 -9.82 -19.74 -18.84
N ASN A 822 -8.78 -20.25 -19.49
CA ASN A 822 -7.99 -21.38 -19.00
C ASN A 822 -6.67 -20.91 -18.38
N VAL A 823 -5.77 -20.37 -19.18
CA VAL A 823 -4.52 -19.76 -18.68
C VAL A 823 -4.28 -18.40 -19.32
N TRP A 824 -3.69 -17.48 -18.58
CA TRP A 824 -3.09 -16.28 -19.15
C TRP A 824 -2.04 -16.67 -20.17
N GLN A 825 -1.95 -15.93 -21.26
CA GLN A 825 -1.05 -16.24 -22.35
C GLN A 825 -0.07 -15.11 -22.58
N TRP A 826 1.22 -15.46 -22.58
CA TRP A 826 2.30 -14.55 -22.92
C TRP A 826 2.15 -14.02 -24.36
N THR A 827 2.36 -12.70 -24.49
CA THR A 827 2.52 -12.02 -25.80
C THR A 827 3.87 -11.28 -25.81
N ASP A 828 3.93 -10.08 -26.40
CA ASP A 828 5.12 -9.23 -26.37
C ASP A 828 5.34 -8.69 -24.96
N GLU A 829 6.54 -8.21 -24.72
CA GLU A 829 6.80 -7.36 -23.57
C GLU A 829 7.02 -5.91 -24.00
N TYR A 830 6.80 -4.99 -23.04
CA TYR A 830 7.12 -3.59 -23.20
C TYR A 830 8.31 -3.24 -22.32
N LEU A 831 9.29 -2.53 -22.90
CA LEU A 831 10.49 -2.12 -22.22
C LEU A 831 10.56 -0.59 -22.22
N ASP A 832 10.58 0.00 -21.04
CA ASP A 832 10.98 1.38 -20.87
C ASP A 832 12.37 1.45 -20.21
N ASP A 833 12.83 2.65 -19.91
CA ASP A 833 14.09 2.81 -19.21
C ASP A 833 14.01 2.50 -17.71
N HIS A 834 12.84 2.23 -17.15
CA HIS A 834 12.65 2.08 -15.72
C HIS A 834 12.04 0.75 -15.32
N SER A 835 10.94 0.36 -15.94
CA SER A 835 10.25 -0.89 -15.64
C SER A 835 9.96 -1.70 -16.91
N ARG A 836 9.69 -2.99 -16.74
CA ARG A 836 9.32 -3.89 -17.85
C ARG A 836 7.99 -4.55 -17.55
N GLY A 837 7.07 -4.49 -18.47
CA GLY A 837 5.76 -5.10 -18.35
C GLY A 837 5.50 -6.13 -19.44
N GLY A 838 5.30 -7.38 -19.07
CA GLY A 838 4.83 -8.44 -19.99
C GLY A 838 3.31 -8.35 -20.15
N ILE A 839 2.82 -8.26 -21.38
CA ILE A 839 1.39 -8.24 -21.65
C ILE A 839 0.84 -9.64 -21.70
N LEU A 840 -0.21 -9.88 -20.94
CA LEU A 840 -0.93 -11.15 -20.84
C LEU A 840 -2.34 -11.03 -21.41
N ARG A 841 -2.76 -12.04 -22.14
CA ARG A 841 -4.10 -12.09 -22.76
C ARG A 841 -4.89 -13.30 -22.31
N GLY A 842 -6.22 -13.21 -22.41
CA GLY A 842 -7.14 -14.34 -22.31
C GLY A 842 -7.70 -14.62 -20.92
N GLY A 843 -7.10 -14.08 -19.84
CA GLY A 843 -7.53 -14.44 -18.49
C GLY A 843 -7.25 -15.91 -18.14
N SER A 844 -7.57 -16.31 -16.92
CA SER A 844 -7.36 -17.68 -16.47
C SER A 844 -8.58 -18.27 -15.74
N TYR A 845 -8.49 -19.54 -15.39
CA TYR A 845 -9.49 -20.21 -14.57
C TYR A 845 -9.53 -19.71 -13.12
N PHE A 846 -8.49 -18.98 -12.65
CA PHE A 846 -8.45 -18.46 -11.29
C PHE A 846 -9.10 -17.09 -11.20
N LYS A 847 -10.04 -16.95 -10.26
CA LYS A 847 -10.66 -15.67 -9.92
C LYS A 847 -10.08 -15.13 -8.64
N PRO A 848 -9.24 -14.08 -8.68
CA PRO A 848 -8.65 -13.51 -7.50
C PRO A 848 -9.73 -12.92 -6.58
N GLN A 849 -9.49 -13.02 -5.26
CA GLN A 849 -10.30 -12.35 -4.24
C GLN A 849 -9.57 -11.07 -3.80
N GLY A 850 -10.23 -9.95 -3.95
CA GLY A 850 -9.74 -8.65 -3.46
C GLY A 850 -9.18 -7.75 -4.55
N SER A 851 -8.00 -8.02 -5.08
CA SER A 851 -7.42 -7.17 -6.12
C SER A 851 -7.87 -7.56 -7.52
N HIS A 852 -8.52 -6.64 -8.21
CA HIS A 852 -8.88 -6.77 -9.63
C HIS A 852 -8.13 -5.75 -10.51
N TRP A 853 -7.18 -5.02 -9.94
CA TRP A 853 -6.49 -3.94 -10.64
C TRP A 853 -5.43 -4.45 -11.61
N TYR A 854 -4.72 -5.54 -11.27
CA TYR A 854 -3.60 -6.04 -12.06
C TYR A 854 -3.98 -7.19 -12.96
N PHE A 855 -4.78 -8.10 -12.43
CA PHE A 855 -5.29 -9.27 -13.15
C PHE A 855 -6.80 -9.28 -13.02
N PRO A 856 -7.48 -8.36 -13.74
CA PRO A 856 -8.93 -8.35 -13.73
C PRO A 856 -9.39 -9.68 -14.30
N ASN A 857 -10.27 -10.38 -13.59
CA ASN A 857 -10.86 -11.60 -14.11
C ASN A 857 -11.91 -11.28 -15.19
N LYS A 858 -11.46 -10.51 -16.18
CA LYS A 858 -12.21 -10.16 -17.39
C LYS A 858 -11.74 -11.06 -18.53
N LEU A 859 -12.69 -11.64 -19.22
CA LEU A 859 -12.46 -12.58 -20.33
C LEU A 859 -12.73 -11.94 -21.69
N GLU A 860 -13.10 -10.67 -21.68
CA GLU A 860 -13.35 -9.88 -22.88
C GLU A 860 -12.07 -9.64 -23.66
N LEU A 861 -12.15 -9.79 -25.00
CA LEU A 861 -11.01 -9.66 -25.90
C LEU A 861 -10.44 -8.24 -25.98
N ASN A 862 -11.13 -7.27 -25.47
CA ASN A 862 -10.68 -5.88 -25.36
C ASN A 862 -10.04 -5.54 -24.01
N THR A 863 -9.55 -6.52 -23.28
CA THR A 863 -8.83 -6.34 -22.03
C THR A 863 -7.51 -7.11 -22.02
N HIS A 864 -6.53 -6.64 -21.27
CA HIS A 864 -5.29 -7.36 -21.01
C HIS A 864 -4.90 -7.31 -19.54
N GLY A 865 -4.01 -8.21 -19.13
CA GLY A 865 -3.25 -8.14 -17.88
C GLY A 865 -1.84 -7.65 -18.15
N LYS A 866 -1.18 -7.10 -17.14
CA LYS A 866 0.20 -6.63 -17.22
C LYS A 866 0.99 -7.20 -16.04
N LEU A 867 2.02 -7.99 -16.35
CA LEU A 867 2.92 -8.56 -15.35
C LEU A 867 4.23 -7.78 -15.33
N LEU A 868 4.62 -7.29 -14.17
CA LEU A 868 5.94 -6.70 -13.98
C LEU A 868 7.01 -7.77 -13.99
N LEU A 869 7.90 -7.68 -14.97
CA LEU A 869 8.99 -8.62 -15.14
C LEU A 869 10.20 -8.20 -14.28
N MET A 870 10.64 -9.11 -13.44
CA MET A 870 11.86 -8.97 -12.66
C MET A 870 12.85 -10.08 -13.00
N ALA A 871 12.46 -11.32 -12.73
CA ALA A 871 13.27 -12.50 -12.94
C ALA A 871 12.37 -13.73 -13.12
N PRO A 872 12.83 -14.77 -13.84
CA PRO A 872 12.05 -15.97 -14.10
C PRO A 872 11.40 -16.58 -12.85
N SER A 873 12.09 -16.63 -11.72
CA SER A 873 11.59 -17.17 -10.45
C SER A 873 10.31 -16.48 -9.97
N LYS A 874 10.26 -15.14 -10.11
CA LYS A 874 9.14 -14.30 -9.69
C LYS A 874 8.06 -14.22 -10.78
N ASP A 875 8.45 -14.35 -12.06
CA ASP A 875 7.55 -14.14 -13.19
C ASP A 875 6.72 -15.38 -13.52
N ARG A 876 7.03 -16.56 -12.96
CA ARG A 876 6.29 -17.80 -13.15
C ARG A 876 5.07 -17.87 -12.24
N ALA A 877 3.95 -18.38 -12.77
CA ALA A 877 2.71 -18.55 -12.02
C ALA A 877 1.92 -19.80 -12.47
N ALA A 878 1.05 -20.30 -11.59
CA ALA A 878 0.22 -21.48 -11.78
C ALA A 878 -0.82 -21.33 -12.90
N THR A 879 -1.11 -20.12 -13.31
CA THR A 879 -2.16 -19.79 -14.28
C THR A 879 -1.60 -19.18 -15.58
N LEU A 880 -0.29 -19.23 -15.76
CA LEU A 880 0.41 -18.53 -16.82
C LEU A 880 1.02 -19.53 -17.81
N GLY A 881 0.57 -19.49 -19.06
CA GLY A 881 1.03 -20.30 -20.16
C GLY A 881 1.27 -19.46 -21.42
N PHE A 882 1.29 -20.09 -22.60
CA PHE A 882 1.55 -19.38 -23.86
C PHE A 882 1.12 -20.20 -25.09
N ARG A 883 1.09 -19.53 -26.24
CA ARG A 883 1.00 -20.12 -27.58
C ARG A 883 1.99 -19.43 -28.51
N CYS A 884 2.26 -20.07 -29.67
CA CYS A 884 3.24 -19.53 -30.61
C CYS A 884 2.60 -19.21 -31.97
N VAL A 885 3.33 -18.42 -32.77
CA VAL A 885 3.02 -18.07 -34.14
C VAL A 885 4.18 -18.35 -35.08
N VAL A 886 3.87 -18.48 -36.36
CA VAL A 886 4.81 -18.57 -37.47
C VAL A 886 4.34 -17.65 -38.58
N ASP A 887 5.24 -16.89 -39.18
CA ASP A 887 4.89 -16.00 -40.29
C ASP A 887 4.50 -16.79 -41.55
N ALA A 888 3.44 -16.36 -42.20
CA ALA A 888 3.02 -16.98 -43.49
C ALA A 888 3.79 -16.33 -44.65
N ALA A 889 4.22 -17.17 -45.61
CA ALA A 889 4.78 -16.65 -46.86
C ALA A 889 3.70 -15.88 -47.62
N ALA A 890 4.08 -14.76 -48.24
CA ALA A 890 3.17 -14.06 -49.16
C ALA A 890 2.65 -15.01 -50.24
N MET A 891 1.33 -15.06 -50.40
CA MET A 891 0.77 -15.75 -51.58
C MET A 891 1.26 -14.97 -52.80
N ALA A 892 1.99 -15.63 -53.71
CA ALA A 892 2.28 -15.04 -54.99
C ALA A 892 0.95 -14.67 -55.66
N ASP A 893 0.77 -13.42 -56.02
CA ASP A 893 -0.45 -12.91 -56.61
C ASP A 893 -0.83 -13.75 -57.84
N ARG A 894 -1.86 -14.57 -57.77
CA ARG A 894 -2.48 -15.16 -58.91
C ARG A 894 -3.02 -14.11 -59.90
N ILE A 895 -3.10 -12.85 -59.49
CA ILE A 895 -3.60 -11.72 -60.30
C ILE A 895 -2.71 -11.42 -61.50
N LYS A 896 -1.36 -11.58 -61.38
CA LYS A 896 -0.47 -11.36 -62.55
C LYS A 896 -0.66 -12.36 -63.67
N ASN A 897 -1.19 -13.55 -63.39
CA ASN A 897 -1.45 -14.55 -64.46
C ASN A 897 -2.83 -14.34 -65.13
N THR A 898 -3.80 -13.73 -64.45
CA THR A 898 -5.11 -13.43 -65.03
C THR A 898 -5.02 -12.21 -65.97
N GLU A 899 -4.25 -11.20 -65.62
CA GLU A 899 -4.00 -10.05 -66.50
C GLU A 899 -3.11 -10.40 -67.72
N LYS A 900 -2.21 -11.37 -67.59
CA LYS A 900 -1.39 -11.86 -68.69
C LYS A 900 -2.22 -12.69 -69.65
N LEU A 901 -3.15 -13.51 -69.14
CA LEU A 901 -4.07 -14.29 -69.95
C LEU A 901 -5.15 -13.44 -70.64
N GLN A 902 -5.56 -12.32 -69.99
CA GLN A 902 -6.51 -11.38 -70.63
C GLN A 902 -5.83 -10.48 -71.66
N LYS A 903 -4.52 -10.20 -71.52
CA LYS A 903 -3.75 -9.49 -72.61
C LYS A 903 -3.37 -10.38 -73.79
N GLU A 904 -3.21 -11.66 -73.60
CA GLU A 904 -2.93 -12.62 -74.69
C GLU A 904 -4.19 -13.07 -75.34
N GLY A 905 -5.39 -12.90 -74.74
CA GLY A 905 -6.71 -13.25 -75.35
C GLY A 905 -7.33 -12.11 -76.12
N SER A 906 -6.77 -10.85 -76.06
CA SER A 906 -7.31 -9.75 -76.89
C SER A 906 -6.52 -9.42 -78.19
N THR A 907 -5.61 -10.31 -78.57
CA THR A 907 -4.86 -10.22 -79.85
C THR A 907 -5.08 -11.45 -80.75
N LYS A 908 -6.30 -11.87 -80.82
CA LYS A 908 -6.75 -12.77 -81.96
C LYS A 908 -8.10 -12.30 -82.50
#